data_7816b601f9ca10db46f5e5cd6e54c7a0
#
_entry.id   7816b601f9ca10db46f5e5cd6e54c7a0
#
_cell.length_a   1.000
_cell.length_b   1.000
_cell.length_c   1.000
_cell.angle_alpha   90.00
_cell.angle_beta   90.00
_cell.angle_gamma   90.00
#
_symmetry.space_group_name_H-M   'P 1'
#
loop_
_entity.id
_entity.type
_entity.pdbx_description
1 polymer ?
#
loop_
_entity_poly.entity_id
_entity_poly.type
_entity_poly.pdbx_seq_one_letter_code
_entity_poly.pdbx_strand_id
1 'polypeptide(L)'
;MNDLTKRIKAAFPGMMCRENVSYSELTTIGVGTTLPILLEPNTPEELSKLLKYLTSNGINYFIFGGGSNVIGMDMPYNGVGIRLTGAEFSKIEVRDDVFICGARALLPELVKVAAEHGFAGVSKLAGIPGTVGGAVRMNAGANGCAIGSNVTAIYGFNADGKPFSLEDTDLKWEYRRGPVPAGTVVTKVVLKLFKSDIETEKKIISDTLAARRDREPVGRTAGCAFRNVSETEPAGKLIDLCGLKGMRCEGMQISERHANYIVNLTGEAMAGDYLKLLIYIRRAVSSRHNFFLKLEQVPVDPEFEKKLYSEVPAIKVNVLYGGKSSEREVSLRSGEAVAHALRNGGFDVELTDITHCAILPSMKRCDVVYPVLHGGFGEDGSLQKIMEFEGLRFACSDSGACAAVMDKITTKRLLDKTKLPTAPWKIITPDNCLFPEELGLPLIVKVPCEGSTVGIVKVDSKEEWESALEEEFKLSDVLLVESFIRGVEISVPVISGEAFDPIEIRSPKGFYDYDAKYIYKDGHTEYFCPPQSLDADTVTRAKKLAEAFYFISGCSDLVRVDFIVSSDGTPYILEGNTHPGCTATSLVPKSAKCAGICFEKLVAHIVYSAMKRPIRRVPDTSADKVLSNHLSGICIWMFRITLVLCALVLATSGLIALFTGLPGWPLVIAGMLMVLAELIFTWLKSMRKK
;
A
#
# COMPACT_ATOMS: atom_id res chain seq x y z
N MET A 1 41.06 14.46 -4.81
CA MET A 1 41.21 13.75 -3.53
C MET A 1 42.27 14.32 -2.64
N ASN A 2 43.49 14.47 -3.11
CA ASN A 2 44.57 15.03 -2.29
C ASN A 2 44.31 16.42 -1.65
N ASP A 3 43.50 17.27 -2.26
CA ASP A 3 43.22 18.62 -1.74
C ASP A 3 42.26 18.57 -0.53
N LEU A 4 41.17 17.75 -0.57
CA LEU A 4 40.21 17.63 0.54
C LEU A 4 40.89 17.08 1.80
N THR A 5 41.73 16.04 1.67
CA THR A 5 42.48 15.47 2.80
C THR A 5 43.41 16.48 3.42
N LYS A 6 44.14 17.26 2.60
CA LYS A 6 45.06 18.32 3.08
C LYS A 6 44.30 19.42 3.85
N ARG A 7 43.15 19.85 3.31
CA ARG A 7 42.29 20.86 3.96
C ARG A 7 41.77 20.37 5.30
N ILE A 8 41.31 19.11 5.39
CA ILE A 8 40.79 18.52 6.64
C ILE A 8 41.94 18.38 7.67
N LYS A 9 43.08 17.83 7.26
CA LYS A 9 44.26 17.69 8.16
C LYS A 9 44.77 19.04 8.67
N ALA A 10 44.72 20.09 7.85
CA ALA A 10 45.08 21.46 8.28
C ALA A 10 44.03 22.03 9.27
N ALA A 11 42.73 21.78 9.07
CA ALA A 11 41.69 22.24 9.96
C ALA A 11 41.64 21.47 11.29
N PHE A 12 42.03 20.19 11.28
CA PHE A 12 41.98 19.28 12.43
C PHE A 12 43.31 18.52 12.61
N PRO A 13 44.41 19.17 12.98
CA PRO A 13 45.76 18.56 12.99
C PRO A 13 45.90 17.41 14.01
N GLY A 14 45.06 17.35 15.02
CA GLY A 14 45.06 16.27 16.04
C GLY A 14 44.10 15.12 15.79
N MET A 15 43.21 15.23 14.78
CA MET A 15 42.22 14.20 14.48
C MET A 15 42.81 13.08 13.64
N MET A 16 42.51 11.85 13.98
CA MET A 16 42.88 10.69 13.16
C MET A 16 42.13 10.74 11.83
N CYS A 17 42.94 10.75 10.75
CA CYS A 17 42.44 10.78 9.36
C CYS A 17 43.10 9.64 8.59
N ARG A 18 42.32 8.63 8.21
CA ARG A 18 42.79 7.47 7.42
C ARG A 18 42.34 7.62 5.98
N GLU A 19 43.23 7.25 5.05
CA GLU A 19 42.95 7.32 3.61
C GLU A 19 42.84 5.94 3.00
N ASN A 20 41.93 5.79 1.98
CA ASN A 20 41.71 4.55 1.22
C ASN A 20 41.43 3.35 2.10
N VAL A 21 40.49 3.49 3.05
CA VAL A 21 40.10 2.43 3.97
C VAL A 21 39.16 1.45 3.27
N SER A 22 39.54 0.18 3.25
CA SER A 22 38.73 -0.85 2.60
C SER A 22 37.35 -1.02 3.26
N TYR A 23 36.29 -1.16 2.46
CA TYR A 23 34.96 -1.55 2.99
C TYR A 23 34.97 -2.95 3.63
N SER A 24 35.93 -3.80 3.30
CA SER A 24 36.11 -5.09 3.98
C SER A 24 36.56 -4.95 5.44
N GLU A 25 37.13 -3.79 5.82
CA GLU A 25 37.44 -3.43 7.22
C GLU A 25 36.25 -2.70 7.91
N LEU A 26 35.51 -1.90 7.14
CA LEU A 26 34.47 -1.02 7.68
C LEU A 26 33.10 -1.72 7.82
N THR A 27 32.87 -2.79 7.06
CA THR A 27 31.58 -3.48 7.02
C THR A 27 31.73 -4.99 7.20
N THR A 28 30.72 -5.63 7.82
CA THR A 28 30.78 -7.08 8.04
C THR A 28 30.63 -7.89 6.76
N ILE A 29 29.92 -7.36 5.76
CA ILE A 29 29.77 -8.01 4.46
C ILE A 29 30.99 -7.83 3.56
N GLY A 30 31.69 -6.73 3.69
CA GLY A 30 32.94 -6.45 2.99
C GLY A 30 32.81 -6.30 1.47
N VAL A 31 31.68 -5.83 0.96
CA VAL A 31 31.51 -5.54 -0.48
C VAL A 31 31.93 -4.13 -0.83
N GLY A 32 32.41 -3.94 -2.06
CA GLY A 32 32.89 -2.67 -2.58
C GLY A 32 34.42 -2.49 -2.42
N THR A 33 34.94 -1.34 -2.86
CA THR A 33 36.37 -1.05 -2.91
C THR A 33 36.86 -0.36 -1.63
N THR A 34 37.09 0.95 -1.67
CA THR A 34 37.65 1.73 -0.56
C THR A 34 36.87 3.02 -0.31
N LEU A 35 36.78 3.40 0.95
CA LEU A 35 36.34 4.71 1.38
C LEU A 35 37.57 5.66 1.28
N PRO A 36 37.49 6.77 0.52
CA PRO A 36 38.63 7.64 0.31
C PRO A 36 39.21 8.28 1.59
N ILE A 37 38.32 8.72 2.49
CA ILE A 37 38.70 9.42 3.72
C ILE A 37 37.83 8.93 4.86
N LEU A 38 38.43 8.46 5.95
CA LEU A 38 37.79 8.15 7.21
C LEU A 38 38.30 9.08 8.30
N LEU A 39 37.39 9.77 8.99
CA LEU A 39 37.67 10.69 10.09
C LEU A 39 37.21 10.05 11.40
N GLU A 40 38.07 10.12 12.42
CA GLU A 40 37.86 9.42 13.68
C GLU A 40 37.93 10.39 14.88
N PRO A 41 36.87 11.21 15.10
CA PRO A 41 36.83 12.12 16.24
C PRO A 41 36.82 11.36 17.57
N ASN A 42 37.61 11.86 18.55
CA ASN A 42 37.76 11.25 19.87
C ASN A 42 36.89 11.88 20.95
N THR A 43 36.43 13.12 20.75
CA THR A 43 35.61 13.85 21.74
C THR A 43 34.38 14.43 21.10
N PRO A 44 33.33 14.72 21.92
CA PRO A 44 32.11 15.41 21.45
C PRO A 44 32.43 16.77 20.84
N GLU A 45 33.41 17.52 21.38
CA GLU A 45 33.81 18.83 20.90
C GLU A 45 34.49 18.75 19.52
N GLU A 46 35.36 17.76 19.30
CA GLU A 46 35.93 17.47 17.98
C GLU A 46 34.86 17.15 16.97
N LEU A 47 33.91 16.27 17.33
CA LEU A 47 32.78 15.88 16.48
C LEU A 47 31.94 17.11 16.12
N SER A 48 31.55 17.94 17.09
CA SER A 48 30.78 19.16 16.88
C SER A 48 31.46 20.10 15.87
N LYS A 49 32.75 20.38 16.08
CA LYS A 49 33.56 21.23 15.18
C LYS A 49 33.67 20.60 13.78
N LEU A 50 33.86 19.28 13.70
CA LEU A 50 33.95 18.55 12.45
C LEU A 50 32.65 18.66 11.65
N LEU A 51 31.49 18.38 12.25
CA LEU A 51 30.18 18.45 11.59
C LEU A 51 29.90 19.85 11.06
N LYS A 52 30.16 20.88 11.88
CA LYS A 52 30.03 22.28 11.46
C LYS A 52 30.93 22.59 10.25
N TYR A 53 32.19 22.13 10.27
CA TYR A 53 33.14 22.34 9.17
C TYR A 53 32.65 21.65 7.89
N LEU A 54 32.23 20.37 7.96
CA LEU A 54 31.76 19.59 6.80
C LEU A 54 30.53 20.25 6.17
N THR A 55 29.55 20.60 6.98
CA THR A 55 28.32 21.26 6.51
C THR A 55 28.59 22.62 5.89
N SER A 56 29.43 23.47 6.54
CA SER A 56 29.78 24.81 6.03
C SER A 56 30.57 24.77 4.72
N ASN A 57 31.23 23.66 4.41
CA ASN A 57 31.99 23.46 3.17
C ASN A 57 31.25 22.57 2.15
N GLY A 58 30.01 22.18 2.39
CA GLY A 58 29.22 21.32 1.49
C GLY A 58 29.81 19.91 1.30
N ILE A 59 30.56 19.39 2.30
CA ILE A 59 31.16 18.07 2.25
C ILE A 59 30.21 17.03 2.79
N ASN A 60 29.86 16.07 1.95
CA ASN A 60 29.02 14.93 2.35
C ASN A 60 29.75 14.02 3.35
N TYR A 61 29.00 13.40 4.24
CA TYR A 61 29.57 12.42 5.17
C TYR A 61 28.66 11.23 5.39
N PHE A 62 29.26 10.08 5.70
CA PHE A 62 28.59 8.86 6.09
C PHE A 62 29.10 8.39 7.46
N ILE A 63 28.18 7.98 8.34
CA ILE A 63 28.51 7.61 9.72
C ILE A 63 28.60 6.10 9.84
N PHE A 64 29.76 5.59 10.25
CA PHE A 64 29.99 4.17 10.51
C PHE A 64 29.88 3.87 12.00
N GLY A 65 28.93 2.99 12.36
CA GLY A 65 28.90 2.30 13.64
C GLY A 65 29.74 1.02 13.58
N GLY A 66 29.12 -0.13 13.83
CA GLY A 66 29.77 -1.45 13.69
C GLY A 66 29.83 -2.01 12.28
N GLY A 67 29.29 -1.32 11.28
CA GLY A 67 29.29 -1.77 9.87
C GLY A 67 28.44 -3.02 9.58
N SER A 68 27.64 -3.48 10.53
CA SER A 68 26.91 -4.76 10.45
C SER A 68 25.61 -4.71 9.63
N ASN A 69 25.21 -3.50 9.19
CA ASN A 69 24.04 -3.27 8.33
C ASN A 69 24.34 -2.29 7.20
N VAL A 70 25.62 -2.22 6.76
CA VAL A 70 26.11 -1.25 5.77
C VAL A 70 26.63 -1.97 4.55
N ILE A 71 26.25 -1.49 3.36
CA ILE A 71 26.77 -1.92 2.05
C ILE A 71 27.77 -0.87 1.58
N GLY A 72 28.99 -1.31 1.29
CA GLY A 72 30.01 -0.47 0.66
C GLY A 72 29.67 -0.10 -0.79
N MET A 73 30.55 0.61 -1.46
CA MET A 73 30.37 1.02 -2.86
C MET A 73 31.61 0.74 -3.70
N ASP A 74 31.42 0.59 -5.01
CA ASP A 74 32.49 0.27 -5.95
C ASP A 74 33.24 1.52 -6.42
N MET A 75 32.54 2.65 -6.51
CA MET A 75 33.11 3.94 -6.89
C MET A 75 33.57 4.72 -5.64
N PRO A 76 34.57 5.59 -5.76
CA PRO A 76 34.98 6.44 -4.64
C PRO A 76 33.83 7.30 -4.10
N TYR A 77 33.60 7.25 -2.80
CA TYR A 77 32.57 8.08 -2.15
C TYR A 77 32.91 9.57 -2.26
N ASN A 78 32.00 10.37 -2.75
CA ASN A 78 32.15 11.83 -2.84
C ASN A 78 31.85 12.48 -1.49
N GLY A 79 32.74 12.30 -0.53
CA GLY A 79 32.61 12.77 0.83
C GLY A 79 33.58 12.05 1.76
N VAL A 80 33.27 12.04 3.04
CA VAL A 80 34.09 11.44 4.10
C VAL A 80 33.29 10.44 4.93
N GLY A 81 33.92 9.42 5.47
CA GLY A 81 33.35 8.59 6.53
C GLY A 81 33.68 9.19 7.91
N ILE A 82 32.78 9.01 8.85
CA ILE A 82 32.99 9.38 10.26
C ILE A 82 32.80 8.12 11.10
N ARG A 83 33.76 7.80 11.98
CA ARG A 83 33.68 6.74 12.97
C ARG A 83 34.12 7.25 14.32
N LEU A 84 33.24 7.20 15.32
CA LEU A 84 33.58 7.63 16.68
C LEU A 84 34.63 6.70 17.31
N THR A 85 35.65 7.22 17.99
CA THR A 85 36.76 6.38 18.54
C THR A 85 37.04 6.63 20.01
N GLY A 86 36.65 7.78 20.57
CA GLY A 86 36.93 8.14 21.96
C GLY A 86 36.32 7.17 23.00
N ALA A 87 36.99 7.06 24.13
CA ALA A 87 36.54 6.20 25.25
C ALA A 87 35.17 6.59 25.77
N GLU A 88 34.81 7.87 25.77
CA GLU A 88 33.48 8.37 26.16
C GLU A 88 32.38 7.79 25.29
N PHE A 89 32.62 7.65 23.99
CA PHE A 89 31.64 7.07 23.06
C PHE A 89 31.45 5.56 23.23
N SER A 90 32.32 4.87 23.94
CA SER A 90 32.26 3.41 24.16
C SER A 90 31.85 3.02 25.58
N LYS A 91 31.75 3.99 26.51
CA LYS A 91 31.45 3.74 27.92
C LYS A 91 30.02 3.26 28.10
N ILE A 92 29.83 2.26 28.99
CA ILE A 92 28.53 1.87 29.55
C ILE A 92 28.60 2.17 31.05
N GLU A 93 27.71 3.01 31.53
CA GLU A 93 27.58 3.39 32.92
C GLU A 93 26.22 2.95 33.43
N VAL A 94 26.22 2.24 34.57
CA VAL A 94 25.00 1.74 35.21
C VAL A 94 24.71 2.57 36.46
N ARG A 95 23.53 3.14 36.55
CA ARG A 95 23.02 3.90 37.70
C ARG A 95 21.63 3.35 38.07
N ASP A 96 21.53 2.53 39.03
CA ASP A 96 20.30 1.81 39.42
C ASP A 96 19.69 1.06 38.21
N ASP A 97 18.52 1.48 37.74
CA ASP A 97 17.82 0.88 36.59
C ASP A 97 18.10 1.64 35.24
N VAL A 98 18.98 2.64 35.28
CA VAL A 98 19.34 3.48 34.13
C VAL A 98 20.72 3.09 33.60
N PHE A 99 20.78 2.80 32.31
CA PHE A 99 22.00 2.48 31.57
C PHE A 99 22.35 3.64 30.62
N ILE A 100 23.47 4.28 30.86
CA ILE A 100 24.00 5.39 30.04
C ILE A 100 25.07 4.83 29.13
N CYS A 101 24.80 4.73 27.85
CA CYS A 101 25.65 4.10 26.87
C CYS A 101 26.19 5.09 25.86
N GLY A 102 27.50 5.12 25.64
CA GLY A 102 28.08 5.77 24.49
C GLY A 102 27.62 5.09 23.18
N ALA A 103 27.42 5.87 22.13
CA ALA A 103 26.85 5.36 20.87
C ALA A 103 27.72 4.28 20.18
N ARG A 104 29.04 4.26 20.47
CA ARG A 104 29.97 3.25 19.98
C ARG A 104 30.04 2.01 20.85
N ALA A 105 29.51 2.02 22.08
CA ALA A 105 29.42 0.81 22.90
C ALA A 105 28.78 -0.33 22.09
N LEU A 106 29.34 -1.54 22.18
CA LEU A 106 28.83 -2.68 21.43
C LEU A 106 27.49 -3.15 22.02
N LEU A 107 26.51 -3.42 21.17
CA LEU A 107 25.21 -3.94 21.61
C LEU A 107 25.35 -5.27 22.39
N PRO A 108 26.19 -6.24 21.95
CA PRO A 108 26.46 -7.44 22.75
C PRO A 108 27.03 -7.16 24.14
N GLU A 109 27.85 -6.11 24.30
CA GLU A 109 28.39 -5.72 25.58
C GLU A 109 27.32 -5.13 26.51
N LEU A 110 26.43 -4.26 25.97
CA LEU A 110 25.27 -3.78 26.72
C LEU A 110 24.39 -4.93 27.22
N VAL A 111 24.09 -5.91 26.35
CA VAL A 111 23.30 -7.10 26.71
C VAL A 111 23.97 -7.90 27.86
N LYS A 112 25.30 -8.07 27.76
CA LYS A 112 26.07 -8.78 28.80
C LYS A 112 26.06 -8.02 30.15
N VAL A 113 26.38 -6.71 30.11
CA VAL A 113 26.40 -5.86 31.31
C VAL A 113 25.03 -5.80 31.98
N ALA A 114 23.95 -5.69 31.23
CA ALA A 114 22.59 -5.69 31.76
C ALA A 114 22.27 -7.00 32.50
N ALA A 115 22.59 -8.15 31.92
CA ALA A 115 22.36 -9.45 32.52
C ALA A 115 23.23 -9.66 33.78
N GLU A 116 24.51 -9.25 33.78
CA GLU A 116 25.42 -9.34 34.92
C GLU A 116 24.94 -8.49 36.12
N HIS A 117 24.19 -7.40 35.86
CA HIS A 117 23.58 -6.56 36.88
C HIS A 117 22.15 -6.98 37.27
N GLY A 118 21.62 -8.07 36.69
CA GLY A 118 20.26 -8.57 36.96
C GLY A 118 19.16 -7.67 36.37
N PHE A 119 19.31 -7.24 35.13
CA PHE A 119 18.31 -6.41 34.42
C PHE A 119 17.85 -7.06 33.11
N ALA A 120 16.53 -7.09 32.93
CA ALA A 120 15.82 -7.50 31.75
C ALA A 120 15.59 -6.31 30.76
N GLY A 121 15.16 -6.63 29.57
CA GLY A 121 14.75 -5.66 28.53
C GLY A 121 15.58 -5.74 27.26
N VAL A 122 16.83 -6.20 27.33
CA VAL A 122 17.74 -6.28 26.17
C VAL A 122 18.28 -7.69 25.89
N SER A 123 18.04 -8.68 26.75
CA SER A 123 18.63 -10.03 26.63
C SER A 123 18.25 -10.76 25.33
N LYS A 124 17.03 -10.52 24.80
CA LYS A 124 16.58 -11.04 23.50
C LYS A 124 17.27 -10.40 22.29
N LEU A 125 18.05 -9.33 22.49
CA LEU A 125 18.87 -8.71 21.46
C LEU A 125 20.26 -9.38 21.35
N ALA A 126 20.53 -10.39 22.16
CA ALA A 126 21.79 -11.15 22.12
C ALA A 126 22.10 -11.64 20.70
N GLY A 127 23.38 -11.50 20.31
CA GLY A 127 23.85 -11.91 18.98
C GLY A 127 23.54 -10.91 17.85
N ILE A 128 22.83 -9.82 18.09
CA ILE A 128 22.75 -8.73 17.09
C ILE A 128 24.09 -7.99 17.12
N PRO A 129 24.83 -7.98 15.99
CA PRO A 129 26.10 -7.28 15.92
C PRO A 129 25.92 -5.76 15.77
N GLY A 130 26.95 -5.00 16.08
CA GLY A 130 26.99 -3.56 15.90
C GLY A 130 27.02 -2.75 17.18
N THR A 131 26.80 -1.47 17.10
CA THR A 131 26.90 -0.50 18.20
C THR A 131 25.51 -0.06 18.68
N VAL A 132 25.44 0.44 19.92
CA VAL A 132 24.19 0.98 20.50
C VAL A 132 23.62 2.11 19.65
N GLY A 133 24.45 3.03 19.16
CA GLY A 133 24.00 4.11 18.26
C GLY A 133 23.43 3.59 16.94
N GLY A 134 24.07 2.57 16.33
CA GLY A 134 23.56 1.89 15.14
C GLY A 134 22.25 1.14 15.43
N ALA A 135 22.15 0.48 16.57
CA ALA A 135 20.95 -0.23 17.01
C ALA A 135 19.76 0.74 17.20
N VAL A 136 20.00 1.89 17.81
CA VAL A 136 19.00 2.95 17.98
C VAL A 136 18.56 3.53 16.64
N ARG A 137 19.50 3.80 15.73
CA ARG A 137 19.19 4.30 14.38
C ARG A 137 18.25 3.37 13.60
N MET A 138 18.47 2.06 13.74
CA MET A 138 17.71 1.02 13.05
C MET A 138 16.54 0.48 13.88
N ASN A 139 16.33 0.95 15.10
CA ASN A 139 15.42 0.29 16.05
C ASN A 139 15.66 -1.24 16.04
N ALA A 140 16.91 -1.64 16.28
CA ALA A 140 17.31 -3.04 16.19
C ALA A 140 16.45 -3.91 17.09
N GLY A 141 15.95 -5.00 16.56
CA GLY A 141 15.05 -5.88 17.29
C GLY A 141 15.04 -7.31 16.76
N ALA A 142 14.77 -8.24 17.65
CA ALA A 142 14.58 -9.66 17.37
C ALA A 142 13.65 -10.29 18.43
N ASN A 143 12.97 -11.38 18.07
CA ASN A 143 12.18 -12.20 19.00
C ASN A 143 11.14 -11.40 19.82
N GLY A 144 10.46 -10.42 19.16
CA GLY A 144 9.45 -9.57 19.81
C GLY A 144 10.03 -8.50 20.75
N CYS A 145 11.34 -8.27 20.74
CA CYS A 145 12.01 -7.23 21.51
C CYS A 145 12.71 -6.26 20.56
N ALA A 146 12.59 -4.95 20.80
CA ALA A 146 13.34 -3.91 20.09
C ALA A 146 14.03 -2.99 21.10
N ILE A 147 15.20 -2.45 20.73
CA ILE A 147 15.97 -1.57 21.63
C ILE A 147 15.16 -0.34 22.03
N GLY A 148 14.34 0.19 21.11
CA GLY A 148 13.52 1.38 21.32
C GLY A 148 12.54 1.27 22.47
N SER A 149 12.10 0.06 22.85
CA SER A 149 11.18 -0.15 23.98
C SER A 149 11.75 0.24 25.33
N ASN A 150 13.08 0.37 25.43
CA ASN A 150 13.78 0.66 26.67
C ASN A 150 14.55 1.98 26.64
N VAL A 151 14.61 2.67 25.49
CA VAL A 151 15.31 3.95 25.35
C VAL A 151 14.45 5.08 25.88
N THR A 152 15.01 5.87 26.80
CA THR A 152 14.35 7.05 27.40
C THR A 152 14.92 8.37 26.91
N ALA A 153 16.19 8.38 26.44
CA ALA A 153 16.79 9.57 25.85
C ALA A 153 17.88 9.24 24.84
N ILE A 154 18.04 10.11 23.84
CA ILE A 154 19.09 10.06 22.82
C ILE A 154 19.75 11.43 22.74
N TYR A 155 21.07 11.48 22.80
CA TYR A 155 21.86 12.71 22.71
C TYR A 155 22.87 12.61 21.57
N GLY A 156 23.20 13.76 20.97
CA GLY A 156 24.18 13.83 19.89
C GLY A 156 24.34 15.23 19.33
N PHE A 157 24.70 15.30 18.06
CA PHE A 157 24.85 16.54 17.33
C PHE A 157 24.12 16.48 15.99
N ASN A 158 23.47 17.57 15.62
CA ASN A 158 22.89 17.71 14.28
C ASN A 158 23.99 18.00 13.23
N ALA A 159 23.60 18.12 11.96
CA ALA A 159 24.54 18.36 10.86
C ALA A 159 25.36 19.68 11.01
N ASP A 160 24.82 20.68 11.72
CA ASP A 160 25.52 21.94 12.00
C ASP A 160 26.46 21.85 13.21
N GLY A 161 26.62 20.69 13.82
CA GLY A 161 27.41 20.48 15.02
C GLY A 161 26.78 21.04 16.30
N LYS A 162 25.49 21.39 16.27
CA LYS A 162 24.76 21.84 17.46
C LYS A 162 24.27 20.64 18.28
N PRO A 163 24.25 20.74 19.62
CA PRO A 163 23.70 19.70 20.46
C PRO A 163 22.25 19.35 20.06
N PHE A 164 21.92 18.06 20.16
CA PHE A 164 20.65 17.48 19.81
C PHE A 164 20.24 16.50 20.91
N SER A 165 18.97 16.53 21.31
CA SER A 165 18.39 15.53 22.22
C SER A 165 16.97 15.17 21.79
N LEU A 166 16.57 13.93 22.07
CA LEU A 166 15.20 13.43 22.02
C LEU A 166 14.93 12.73 23.33
N GLU A 167 13.79 13.01 23.95
CA GLU A 167 13.38 12.46 25.23
C GLU A 167 11.88 12.15 25.23
N ASP A 168 11.48 11.11 25.94
CA ASP A 168 10.07 10.74 26.19
C ASP A 168 9.16 10.80 24.94
N THR A 169 8.28 11.81 24.85
CA THR A 169 7.25 11.96 23.80
C THR A 169 7.82 12.18 22.39
N ASP A 170 9.09 12.59 22.29
CA ASP A 170 9.77 12.78 20.99
C ASP A 170 10.25 11.45 20.38
N LEU A 171 10.30 10.37 21.18
CA LEU A 171 10.79 9.06 20.79
C LEU A 171 9.73 8.27 20.00
N LYS A 172 9.54 8.61 18.72
CA LYS A 172 8.64 7.89 17.80
C LYS A 172 9.37 6.75 17.12
N TRP A 173 9.09 5.52 17.52
CA TRP A 173 9.73 4.31 17.01
C TRP A 173 8.87 3.65 15.93
N GLU A 174 9.52 3.25 14.84
CA GLU A 174 8.91 2.47 13.77
C GLU A 174 9.65 1.14 13.59
N TYR A 175 9.05 0.19 12.87
CA TYR A 175 9.73 -1.05 12.51
C TYR A 175 10.97 -0.75 11.67
N ARG A 176 12.15 -1.17 12.17
CA ARG A 176 13.46 -0.93 11.54
C ARG A 176 13.80 0.56 11.29
N ARG A 177 13.26 1.45 12.12
CA ARG A 177 13.57 2.88 12.05
C ARG A 177 13.46 3.53 13.44
N GLY A 178 14.58 4.10 13.89
CA GLY A 178 14.60 4.92 15.09
C GLY A 178 14.20 6.38 14.83
N PRO A 179 13.94 7.17 15.88
CA PRO A 179 13.45 8.55 15.78
C PRO A 179 14.52 9.57 15.34
N VAL A 180 15.76 9.12 15.15
CA VAL A 180 16.92 10.01 14.89
C VAL A 180 16.82 10.64 13.50
N PRO A 181 16.82 11.98 13.37
CA PRO A 181 16.77 12.67 12.07
C PRO A 181 17.98 12.38 11.17
N ALA A 182 17.79 12.58 9.87
CA ALA A 182 18.92 12.48 8.91
C ALA A 182 20.00 13.50 9.23
N GLY A 183 21.29 13.14 8.99
CA GLY A 183 22.42 14.01 9.26
C GLY A 183 22.79 14.17 10.74
N THR A 184 22.04 13.56 11.67
CA THR A 184 22.35 13.59 13.11
C THR A 184 23.31 12.47 13.50
N VAL A 185 24.30 12.77 14.31
CA VAL A 185 25.25 11.80 14.90
C VAL A 185 24.91 11.57 16.35
N VAL A 186 24.46 10.36 16.68
CA VAL A 186 24.19 9.95 18.07
C VAL A 186 25.55 9.76 18.79
N THR A 187 25.67 10.31 19.98
CA THR A 187 26.87 10.16 20.83
C THR A 187 26.59 9.38 22.13
N LYS A 188 25.35 9.49 22.65
CA LYS A 188 24.95 8.87 23.91
C LYS A 188 23.49 8.45 23.85
N VAL A 189 23.17 7.31 24.46
CA VAL A 189 21.82 6.73 24.59
C VAL A 189 21.58 6.38 26.04
N VAL A 190 20.39 6.71 26.55
CA VAL A 190 19.95 6.35 27.90
C VAL A 190 18.84 5.32 27.77
N LEU A 191 19.01 4.20 28.49
CA LEU A 191 18.00 3.14 28.57
C LEU A 191 17.55 2.97 30.01
N LYS A 192 16.29 2.67 30.22
CA LYS A 192 15.73 2.25 31.49
C LYS A 192 15.36 0.77 31.38
N LEU A 193 15.98 -0.06 32.22
CA LEU A 193 15.80 -1.50 32.21
C LEU A 193 15.04 -1.97 33.48
N PHE A 194 14.57 -3.20 33.47
CA PHE A 194 13.72 -3.74 34.52
C PHE A 194 14.51 -4.75 35.37
N LYS A 195 14.35 -4.72 36.70
CA LYS A 195 14.97 -5.72 37.57
C LYS A 195 14.53 -7.13 37.19
N SER A 196 15.49 -8.04 37.16
CA SER A 196 15.33 -9.47 36.86
C SER A 196 16.34 -10.30 37.64
N ASP A 197 16.31 -11.60 37.42
CA ASP A 197 17.30 -12.51 37.96
C ASP A 197 18.44 -12.77 36.98
N ILE A 198 19.67 -12.76 37.47
CA ILE A 198 20.91 -12.92 36.68
C ILE A 198 20.90 -14.22 35.87
N GLU A 199 20.55 -15.34 36.51
CA GLU A 199 20.59 -16.65 35.84
C GLU A 199 19.47 -16.77 34.79
N THR A 200 18.32 -16.16 35.05
CA THR A 200 17.22 -16.06 34.07
C THR A 200 17.67 -15.31 32.82
N GLU A 201 18.32 -14.14 32.98
CA GLU A 201 18.78 -13.34 31.84
C GLU A 201 19.92 -14.04 31.09
N LYS A 202 20.86 -14.67 31.77
CA LYS A 202 21.91 -15.48 31.14
C LYS A 202 21.33 -16.65 30.33
N LYS A 203 20.29 -17.30 30.86
CA LYS A 203 19.59 -18.36 30.13
C LYS A 203 18.93 -17.83 28.86
N ILE A 204 18.19 -16.71 28.93
CA ILE A 204 17.59 -16.08 27.77
C ILE A 204 18.65 -15.75 26.70
N ILE A 205 19.80 -15.22 27.11
CA ILE A 205 20.93 -14.93 26.22
C ILE A 205 21.43 -16.22 25.56
N SER A 206 21.68 -17.25 26.34
CA SER A 206 22.17 -18.53 25.82
C SER A 206 21.22 -19.17 24.83
N ASP A 207 19.93 -19.23 25.15
CA ASP A 207 18.88 -19.77 24.30
C ASP A 207 18.74 -18.95 22.98
N THR A 208 18.80 -17.60 23.09
CA THR A 208 18.77 -16.70 21.94
C THR A 208 19.97 -16.93 21.03
N LEU A 209 21.18 -17.03 21.56
CA LEU A 209 22.41 -17.30 20.80
C LEU A 209 22.40 -18.68 20.14
N ALA A 210 21.87 -19.70 20.80
CA ALA A 210 21.70 -21.03 20.22
C ALA A 210 20.75 -21.01 19.02
N ALA A 211 19.55 -20.43 19.20
CA ALA A 211 18.57 -20.31 18.13
C ALA A 211 19.09 -19.50 16.91
N ARG A 212 19.92 -18.49 17.12
CA ARG A 212 20.56 -17.72 16.05
C ARG A 212 21.61 -18.56 15.31
N ARG A 213 22.47 -19.30 16.02
CA ARG A 213 23.48 -20.18 15.40
C ARG A 213 22.86 -21.24 14.49
N ASP A 214 21.70 -21.76 14.87
CA ASP A 214 21.00 -22.77 14.07
C ASP A 214 20.40 -22.19 12.78
N ARG A 215 19.94 -20.95 12.84
CA ARG A 215 19.18 -20.32 11.77
C ARG A 215 20.01 -19.43 10.84
N GLU A 216 21.00 -18.71 11.40
CA GLU A 216 21.76 -17.72 10.63
C GLU A 216 23.00 -18.31 9.96
N PRO A 217 23.40 -17.81 8.77
CA PRO A 217 24.60 -18.30 8.11
C PRO A 217 25.87 -17.85 8.85
N VAL A 218 26.93 -18.65 8.67
CA VAL A 218 28.29 -18.28 9.06
C VAL A 218 28.95 -17.59 7.86
N GLY A 219 29.74 -16.54 8.09
CA GLY A 219 30.48 -15.86 7.05
C GLY A 219 30.21 -14.35 6.99
N ARG A 220 30.75 -13.71 5.95
CA ARG A 220 30.62 -12.27 5.76
C ARG A 220 29.22 -11.92 5.23
N THR A 221 28.42 -11.25 6.04
CA THR A 221 27.06 -10.81 5.71
C THR A 221 26.72 -9.52 6.45
N ALA A 222 25.79 -8.74 5.92
CA ALA A 222 25.23 -7.56 6.58
C ALA A 222 23.85 -7.84 7.20
N GLY A 223 23.56 -9.08 7.63
CA GLY A 223 22.27 -9.47 8.19
C GLY A 223 21.19 -9.64 7.10
N CYS A 224 19.94 -9.45 7.52
CA CYS A 224 18.80 -9.51 6.59
C CYS A 224 18.90 -8.45 5.49
N ALA A 225 18.73 -8.87 4.23
CA ALA A 225 18.78 -7.95 3.10
C ALA A 225 17.52 -7.09 3.01
N PHE A 226 16.35 -7.69 3.25
CA PHE A 226 15.07 -7.03 3.11
C PHE A 226 14.25 -7.02 4.40
N ARG A 227 13.43 -5.98 4.57
CA ARG A 227 12.44 -5.89 5.65
C ARG A 227 11.34 -6.90 5.44
N ASN A 228 10.77 -7.41 6.55
CA ASN A 228 9.57 -8.23 6.48
C ASN A 228 8.37 -7.39 6.01
N VAL A 229 7.48 -8.01 5.23
CA VAL A 229 6.21 -7.40 4.83
C VAL A 229 5.26 -7.33 6.03
N SER A 230 5.13 -8.47 6.74
CA SER A 230 4.40 -8.59 8.00
C SER A 230 5.00 -9.71 8.85
N GLU A 231 4.45 -9.96 10.03
CA GLU A 231 4.85 -11.08 10.88
C GLU A 231 4.59 -12.44 10.23
N THR A 232 3.50 -12.56 9.48
CA THR A 232 3.11 -13.80 8.79
C THR A 232 3.75 -13.96 7.41
N GLU A 233 4.21 -12.86 6.81
CA GLU A 233 4.91 -12.82 5.52
C GLU A 233 6.33 -12.22 5.69
N PRO A 234 7.22 -12.94 6.40
CA PRO A 234 8.61 -12.50 6.53
C PRO A 234 9.34 -12.66 5.19
N ALA A 235 10.22 -11.70 4.87
CA ALA A 235 10.95 -11.68 3.61
C ALA A 235 11.71 -12.99 3.34
N GLY A 236 12.30 -13.60 4.38
CA GLY A 236 13.00 -14.87 4.26
C GLY A 236 12.10 -16.01 3.76
N LYS A 237 10.85 -16.10 4.25
CA LYS A 237 9.85 -17.07 3.77
C LYS A 237 9.51 -16.84 2.31
N LEU A 238 9.26 -15.59 1.91
CA LEU A 238 8.90 -15.24 0.54
C LEU A 238 10.03 -15.59 -0.46
N ILE A 239 11.27 -15.29 -0.08
CA ILE A 239 12.46 -15.61 -0.88
C ILE A 239 12.69 -17.15 -0.96
N ASP A 240 12.48 -17.87 0.12
CA ASP A 240 12.58 -19.32 0.18
C ASP A 240 11.54 -20.00 -0.72
N LEU A 241 10.28 -19.55 -0.66
CA LEU A 241 9.20 -20.01 -1.54
C LEU A 241 9.47 -19.72 -3.04
N CYS A 242 10.34 -18.77 -3.37
CA CYS A 242 10.83 -18.56 -4.72
C CYS A 242 11.92 -19.56 -5.14
N GLY A 243 12.42 -20.40 -4.23
CA GLY A 243 13.46 -21.40 -4.51
C GLY A 243 14.85 -20.79 -4.69
N LEU A 244 15.17 -19.66 -4.04
CA LEU A 244 16.38 -18.90 -4.29
C LEU A 244 17.56 -19.22 -3.35
N LYS A 245 17.37 -20.07 -2.34
CA LYS A 245 18.47 -20.52 -1.48
C LYS A 245 19.59 -21.14 -2.28
N GLY A 246 20.82 -20.82 -1.94
CA GLY A 246 22.02 -21.33 -2.62
C GLY A 246 22.37 -20.63 -3.94
N MET A 247 21.49 -19.75 -4.47
CA MET A 247 21.76 -19.03 -5.71
C MET A 247 22.99 -18.15 -5.56
N ARG A 248 23.87 -18.16 -6.58
CA ARG A 248 25.15 -17.42 -6.63
C ARG A 248 25.16 -16.39 -7.73
N CYS A 249 25.87 -15.30 -7.46
CA CYS A 249 26.27 -14.31 -8.47
C CYS A 249 27.69 -13.87 -8.11
N GLU A 250 28.67 -14.19 -8.97
CA GLU A 250 30.10 -13.97 -8.72
C GLU A 250 30.51 -14.49 -7.33
N GLY A 251 31.09 -13.64 -6.49
CA GLY A 251 31.49 -13.97 -5.12
C GLY A 251 30.37 -13.98 -4.07
N MET A 252 29.12 -13.73 -4.45
CA MET A 252 27.98 -13.61 -3.54
C MET A 252 27.04 -14.83 -3.61
N GLN A 253 26.43 -15.22 -2.49
CA GLN A 253 25.46 -16.31 -2.43
C GLN A 253 24.29 -15.97 -1.50
N ILE A 254 23.07 -16.30 -1.95
CA ILE A 254 21.90 -16.35 -1.07
C ILE A 254 22.08 -17.54 -0.13
N SER A 255 22.04 -17.32 1.18
CA SER A 255 22.32 -18.35 2.17
C SER A 255 21.37 -19.55 2.05
N GLU A 256 21.92 -20.75 2.15
CA GLU A 256 21.14 -21.99 2.20
C GLU A 256 20.39 -22.16 3.54
N ARG A 257 20.88 -21.53 4.63
CA ARG A 257 20.23 -21.57 5.94
C ARG A 257 19.06 -20.59 6.05
N HIS A 258 19.27 -19.33 5.64
CA HIS A 258 18.28 -18.27 5.77
C HIS A 258 18.21 -17.43 4.50
N ALA A 259 17.14 -17.57 3.74
CA ALA A 259 17.01 -16.99 2.39
C ALA A 259 17.11 -15.45 2.33
N ASN A 260 16.88 -14.73 3.44
CA ASN A 260 17.02 -13.28 3.51
C ASN A 260 18.45 -12.82 3.87
N TYR A 261 19.42 -13.75 3.93
CA TYR A 261 20.82 -13.44 4.14
C TYR A 261 21.60 -13.69 2.84
N ILE A 262 22.47 -12.76 2.49
CA ILE A 262 23.40 -12.92 1.37
C ILE A 262 24.82 -12.90 1.96
N VAL A 263 25.61 -13.88 1.58
CA VAL A 263 26.96 -14.10 2.09
C VAL A 263 27.99 -13.79 1.00
N ASN A 264 29.00 -13.01 1.35
CA ASN A 264 30.19 -12.79 0.55
C ASN A 264 31.16 -13.94 0.77
N LEU A 265 31.26 -14.86 -0.19
CA LEU A 265 32.06 -16.07 -0.09
C LEU A 265 33.56 -15.84 -0.25
N THR A 266 33.94 -14.89 -1.10
CA THR A 266 35.34 -14.59 -1.45
C THR A 266 35.95 -13.52 -0.54
N GLY A 267 35.14 -12.64 0.04
CA GLY A 267 35.57 -11.43 0.73
C GLY A 267 35.99 -10.28 -0.19
N GLU A 268 35.91 -10.48 -1.52
CA GLU A 268 36.35 -9.51 -2.55
C GLU A 268 35.21 -9.13 -3.51
N ALA A 269 33.97 -9.52 -3.20
CA ALA A 269 32.83 -9.25 -4.07
C ALA A 269 32.52 -7.73 -4.16
N MET A 270 32.08 -7.33 -5.35
CA MET A 270 31.71 -5.95 -5.64
C MET A 270 30.28 -5.63 -5.16
N ALA A 271 30.00 -4.38 -4.85
CA ALA A 271 28.64 -3.93 -4.50
C ALA A 271 27.67 -4.10 -5.68
N GLY A 272 28.16 -4.01 -6.92
CA GLY A 272 27.40 -4.29 -8.13
C GLY A 272 26.90 -5.74 -8.23
N ASP A 273 27.67 -6.71 -7.75
CA ASP A 273 27.27 -8.12 -7.75
C ASP A 273 26.22 -8.38 -6.68
N TYR A 274 26.37 -7.75 -5.54
CA TYR A 274 25.34 -7.74 -4.50
C TYR A 274 24.01 -7.16 -5.01
N LEU A 275 24.07 -6.02 -5.70
CA LEU A 275 22.90 -5.36 -6.31
C LEU A 275 22.18 -6.27 -7.32
N LYS A 276 22.91 -7.01 -8.16
CA LYS A 276 22.33 -7.98 -9.11
C LYS A 276 21.48 -9.02 -8.38
N LEU A 277 21.97 -9.61 -7.27
CA LEU A 277 21.21 -10.57 -6.47
C LEU A 277 19.97 -9.93 -5.85
N LEU A 278 20.08 -8.72 -5.30
CA LEU A 278 18.93 -8.00 -4.72
C LEU A 278 17.84 -7.72 -5.77
N ILE A 279 18.23 -7.29 -6.98
CA ILE A 279 17.30 -7.08 -8.11
C ILE A 279 16.60 -8.40 -8.46
N TYR A 280 17.35 -9.50 -8.56
CA TYR A 280 16.80 -10.80 -8.89
C TYR A 280 15.80 -11.28 -7.84
N ILE A 281 16.15 -11.20 -6.54
CA ILE A 281 15.26 -11.54 -5.43
C ILE A 281 13.98 -10.71 -5.51
N ARG A 282 14.11 -9.39 -5.67
CA ARG A 282 12.97 -8.47 -5.68
C ARG A 282 12.03 -8.75 -6.86
N ARG A 283 12.60 -9.06 -8.05
CA ARG A 283 11.83 -9.45 -9.24
C ARG A 283 11.10 -10.79 -9.05
N ALA A 284 11.75 -11.78 -8.48
CA ALA A 284 11.15 -13.08 -8.23
C ALA A 284 10.00 -13.00 -7.23
N VAL A 285 10.19 -12.27 -6.12
CA VAL A 285 9.16 -12.09 -5.09
C VAL A 285 7.99 -11.26 -5.60
N SER A 286 8.23 -10.17 -6.36
CA SER A 286 7.14 -9.37 -6.91
C SER A 286 6.29 -10.16 -7.92
N SER A 287 6.92 -10.97 -8.76
CA SER A 287 6.21 -11.80 -9.74
C SER A 287 5.40 -12.95 -9.12
N ARG A 288 5.90 -13.55 -8.03
CA ARG A 288 5.28 -14.75 -7.44
C ARG A 288 4.35 -14.45 -6.27
N HIS A 289 4.65 -13.42 -5.49
CA HIS A 289 3.96 -13.11 -4.24
C HIS A 289 3.28 -11.74 -4.22
N ASN A 290 3.43 -10.94 -5.28
CA ASN A 290 2.85 -9.60 -5.40
C ASN A 290 3.36 -8.60 -4.36
N PHE A 291 4.59 -8.75 -3.85
CA PHE A 291 5.22 -7.82 -2.91
C PHE A 291 6.52 -7.23 -3.48
N PHE A 292 6.73 -5.95 -3.20
CA PHE A 292 7.96 -5.24 -3.58
C PHE A 292 8.85 -5.06 -2.35
N LEU A 293 9.71 -6.05 -2.07
CA LEU A 293 10.56 -6.05 -0.88
C LEU A 293 11.37 -4.75 -0.76
N LYS A 294 11.40 -4.16 0.45
CA LYS A 294 12.19 -2.98 0.78
C LYS A 294 13.51 -3.36 1.41
N LEU A 295 14.59 -2.72 0.96
CA LEU A 295 15.92 -2.94 1.51
C LEU A 295 15.94 -2.60 3.02
N GLU A 296 16.55 -3.47 3.84
CA GLU A 296 16.78 -3.21 5.26
C GLU A 296 18.16 -2.58 5.49
N GLN A 297 19.12 -2.96 4.69
CA GLN A 297 20.50 -2.52 4.77
C GLN A 297 20.66 -1.09 4.25
N VAL A 298 21.71 -0.42 4.71
CA VAL A 298 21.99 0.98 4.39
C VAL A 298 23.20 1.05 3.44
N PRO A 299 23.00 1.35 2.15
CA PRO A 299 24.13 1.55 1.23
C PRO A 299 24.83 2.90 1.51
N VAL A 300 26.15 2.93 1.36
CA VAL A 300 26.93 4.17 1.39
C VAL A 300 26.61 5.02 0.17
N ASP A 301 26.36 4.40 -0.98
CA ASP A 301 25.95 5.06 -2.22
C ASP A 301 24.43 5.22 -2.29
N PRO A 302 23.87 6.45 -2.26
CA PRO A 302 22.44 6.67 -2.42
C PRO A 302 21.88 6.18 -3.77
N GLU A 303 22.71 6.14 -4.83
CA GLU A 303 22.28 5.68 -6.15
C GLU A 303 22.06 4.15 -6.19
N PHE A 304 22.66 3.40 -5.27
CA PHE A 304 22.47 1.96 -5.15
C PHE A 304 20.98 1.60 -4.91
N GLU A 305 20.35 2.27 -3.96
CA GLU A 305 18.93 2.03 -3.63
C GLU A 305 18.00 2.51 -4.76
N LYS A 306 18.31 3.67 -5.37
CA LYS A 306 17.56 4.17 -6.52
C LYS A 306 17.61 3.18 -7.69
N LYS A 307 18.78 2.62 -7.98
CA LYS A 307 18.95 1.62 -9.04
C LYS A 307 18.19 0.33 -8.72
N LEU A 308 18.26 -0.16 -7.48
CA LEU A 308 17.48 -1.31 -7.04
C LEU A 308 15.98 -1.14 -7.32
N TYR A 309 15.43 0.03 -7.00
CA TYR A 309 14.00 0.29 -7.13
C TYR A 309 13.57 0.65 -8.56
N SER A 310 14.43 1.26 -9.37
CA SER A 310 14.15 1.53 -10.79
C SER A 310 14.12 0.26 -11.65
N GLU A 311 14.94 -0.74 -11.33
CA GLU A 311 14.96 -2.02 -12.03
C GLU A 311 13.73 -2.91 -11.78
N VAL A 312 13.09 -2.72 -10.63
CA VAL A 312 11.83 -3.40 -10.26
C VAL A 312 10.94 -2.34 -9.59
N PRO A 313 10.28 -1.46 -10.38
CA PRO A 313 9.48 -0.39 -9.83
C PRO A 313 8.27 -0.93 -9.08
N ALA A 314 7.91 -0.28 -7.99
CA ALA A 314 6.69 -0.56 -7.26
C ALA A 314 5.47 -0.05 -8.04
N ILE A 315 4.35 -0.76 -7.94
CA ILE A 315 3.06 -0.27 -8.44
C ILE A 315 2.67 0.96 -7.61
N LYS A 316 2.29 2.04 -8.32
CA LYS A 316 1.79 3.27 -7.70
C LYS A 316 0.30 3.15 -7.45
N VAL A 317 -0.11 3.27 -6.20
CA VAL A 317 -1.51 3.17 -5.78
C VAL A 317 -1.95 4.48 -5.15
N ASN A 318 -3.05 5.06 -5.64
CA ASN A 318 -3.70 6.18 -5.00
C ASN A 318 -4.90 5.66 -4.18
N VAL A 319 -4.79 5.65 -2.86
CA VAL A 319 -5.87 5.23 -1.95
C VAL A 319 -6.77 6.44 -1.70
N LEU A 320 -8.03 6.34 -2.12
CA LEU A 320 -9.04 7.38 -1.88
C LEU A 320 -9.83 7.03 -0.62
N TYR A 321 -9.96 7.98 0.28
CA TYR A 321 -10.68 7.82 1.53
C TYR A 321 -11.47 9.10 1.90
N GLY A 322 -12.22 9.08 3.00
CA GLY A 322 -13.01 10.22 3.48
C GLY A 322 -14.46 10.18 2.99
N GLY A 323 -14.82 11.00 2.01
CA GLY A 323 -16.21 11.15 1.57
C GLY A 323 -17.00 12.17 2.39
N LYS A 324 -18.31 12.30 2.11
CA LYS A 324 -19.25 13.18 2.84
C LYS A 324 -20.35 12.43 3.60
N SER A 325 -20.39 11.10 3.49
CA SER A 325 -21.39 10.28 4.15
C SER A 325 -21.23 10.28 5.68
N SER A 326 -22.20 9.78 6.39
CA SER A 326 -22.15 9.51 7.83
C SER A 326 -21.03 8.54 8.21
N GLU A 327 -20.52 7.75 7.24
CA GLU A 327 -19.47 6.75 7.41
C GLU A 327 -18.04 7.30 7.15
N ARG A 328 -17.86 8.63 7.02
CA ARG A 328 -16.56 9.26 6.75
C ARG A 328 -15.45 8.78 7.69
N GLU A 329 -15.70 8.70 8.99
CA GLU A 329 -14.71 8.26 9.98
C GLU A 329 -14.29 6.79 9.78
N VAL A 330 -15.22 5.94 9.33
CA VAL A 330 -14.92 4.54 8.99
C VAL A 330 -14.02 4.49 7.74
N SER A 331 -14.32 5.33 6.75
CA SER A 331 -13.52 5.46 5.53
C SER A 331 -12.09 5.95 5.82
N LEU A 332 -11.94 6.96 6.68
CA LEU A 332 -10.62 7.47 7.08
C LEU A 332 -9.76 6.36 7.70
N ARG A 333 -10.31 5.62 8.66
CA ARG A 333 -9.61 4.50 9.32
C ARG A 333 -9.30 3.36 8.35
N SER A 334 -10.25 3.01 7.48
CA SER A 334 -10.05 1.95 6.48
C SER A 334 -8.98 2.34 5.46
N GLY A 335 -9.00 3.60 4.98
CA GLY A 335 -8.01 4.11 4.03
C GLY A 335 -6.59 4.11 4.59
N GLU A 336 -6.42 4.56 5.84
CA GLU A 336 -5.12 4.50 6.53
C GLU A 336 -4.63 3.06 6.69
N ALA A 337 -5.51 2.13 7.08
CA ALA A 337 -5.15 0.71 7.23
C ALA A 337 -4.72 0.09 5.89
N VAL A 338 -5.48 0.33 4.81
CA VAL A 338 -5.14 -0.15 3.45
C VAL A 338 -3.82 0.46 2.98
N ALA A 339 -3.63 1.78 3.13
CA ALA A 339 -2.40 2.46 2.73
C ALA A 339 -1.19 1.93 3.51
N HIS A 340 -1.34 1.70 4.81
CA HIS A 340 -0.28 1.12 5.64
C HIS A 340 0.08 -0.30 5.18
N ALA A 341 -0.91 -1.16 4.96
CA ALA A 341 -0.69 -2.54 4.51
C ALA A 341 -0.02 -2.60 3.12
N LEU A 342 -0.46 -1.75 2.17
CA LEU A 342 0.18 -1.65 0.85
C LEU A 342 1.62 -1.14 0.94
N ARG A 343 1.90 -0.13 1.80
CA ARG A 343 3.27 0.35 2.04
C ARG A 343 4.16 -0.72 2.64
N ASN A 344 3.64 -1.57 3.53
CA ASN A 344 4.35 -2.74 4.05
C ASN A 344 4.65 -3.75 2.93
N GLY A 345 3.70 -3.97 2.00
CA GLY A 345 3.89 -4.76 0.78
C GLY A 345 4.85 -4.15 -0.24
N GLY A 346 5.36 -2.95 0.02
CA GLY A 346 6.35 -2.26 -0.81
C GLY A 346 5.78 -1.45 -1.97
N PHE A 347 4.47 -1.26 -2.05
CA PHE A 347 3.83 -0.40 -3.02
C PHE A 347 4.19 1.08 -2.79
N ASP A 348 4.14 1.88 -3.86
CA ASP A 348 4.25 3.34 -3.79
C ASP A 348 2.84 3.92 -3.58
N VAL A 349 2.55 4.42 -2.38
CA VAL A 349 1.18 4.74 -1.97
C VAL A 349 1.00 6.21 -1.64
N GLU A 350 0.16 6.87 -2.43
CA GLU A 350 -0.41 8.18 -2.13
C GLU A 350 -1.79 8.01 -1.48
N LEU A 351 -2.04 8.70 -0.37
CA LEU A 351 -3.33 8.68 0.35
C LEU A 351 -4.02 10.02 0.12
N THR A 352 -5.25 9.99 -0.40
CA THR A 352 -5.97 11.20 -0.83
C THR A 352 -7.34 11.27 -0.19
N ASP A 353 -7.58 12.28 0.63
CA ASP A 353 -8.92 12.60 1.17
C ASP A 353 -9.77 13.28 0.08
N ILE A 354 -10.91 12.65 -0.25
CA ILE A 354 -11.83 13.14 -1.27
C ILE A 354 -13.20 13.44 -0.65
N THR A 355 -13.66 14.67 -0.80
CA THR A 355 -14.96 15.11 -0.29
C THR A 355 -16.01 15.34 -1.37
N HIS A 356 -15.63 15.24 -2.64
CA HIS A 356 -16.51 15.46 -3.79
C HIS A 356 -16.25 14.39 -4.86
N CYS A 357 -17.28 14.03 -5.59
CA CYS A 357 -17.16 13.13 -6.73
C CYS A 357 -16.43 13.84 -7.89
N ALA A 358 -15.09 13.81 -7.89
CA ALA A 358 -14.25 14.49 -8.87
C ALA A 358 -12.95 13.71 -9.13
N ILE A 359 -12.35 13.90 -10.29
CA ILE A 359 -11.02 13.36 -10.61
C ILE A 359 -9.93 14.32 -10.16
N LEU A 360 -9.05 13.84 -9.31
CA LEU A 360 -7.91 14.60 -8.80
C LEU A 360 -6.63 14.26 -9.58
N PRO A 361 -5.63 15.19 -9.62
CA PRO A 361 -4.35 14.93 -10.29
C PRO A 361 -3.60 13.71 -9.74
N SER A 362 -3.74 13.38 -8.47
CA SER A 362 -3.16 12.17 -7.83
C SER A 362 -3.67 10.89 -8.48
N MET A 363 -4.96 10.83 -8.82
CA MET A 363 -5.58 9.68 -9.48
C MET A 363 -5.02 9.42 -10.88
N LYS A 364 -4.56 10.47 -11.59
CA LYS A 364 -3.96 10.37 -12.93
C LYS A 364 -2.48 10.00 -12.93
N ARG A 365 -1.80 10.10 -11.78
CA ARG A 365 -0.37 9.80 -11.63
C ARG A 365 -0.07 8.41 -11.08
N CYS A 366 -1.10 7.65 -10.72
CA CYS A 366 -0.95 6.29 -10.21
C CYS A 366 -1.24 5.23 -11.29
N ASP A 367 -0.84 4.00 -11.01
CA ASP A 367 -1.15 2.82 -11.84
C ASP A 367 -2.55 2.28 -11.52
N VAL A 368 -2.98 2.40 -10.25
CA VAL A 368 -4.28 1.94 -9.74
C VAL A 368 -4.83 2.94 -8.73
N VAL A 369 -6.08 3.33 -8.87
CA VAL A 369 -6.86 4.01 -7.83
C VAL A 369 -7.52 2.97 -6.94
N TYR A 370 -7.41 3.10 -5.62
CA TYR A 370 -8.05 2.20 -4.66
C TYR A 370 -9.07 2.98 -3.81
N PRO A 371 -10.36 3.00 -4.20
CA PRO A 371 -11.39 3.65 -3.40
C PRO A 371 -11.67 2.85 -2.13
N VAL A 372 -11.65 3.53 -0.98
CA VAL A 372 -12.01 3.01 0.34
C VAL A 372 -13.05 3.94 0.96
N LEU A 373 -14.02 4.33 0.14
CA LEU A 373 -15.11 5.22 0.52
C LEU A 373 -16.32 4.39 0.92
N HIS A 374 -17.08 4.85 1.90
CA HIS A 374 -18.30 4.20 2.35
C HIS A 374 -19.48 5.16 2.19
N GLY A 375 -20.59 4.63 1.65
CA GLY A 375 -21.81 5.38 1.36
C GLY A 375 -21.67 6.43 0.23
N GLY A 376 -22.81 6.93 -0.22
CA GLY A 376 -22.93 7.99 -1.23
C GLY A 376 -22.16 7.70 -2.50
N PHE A 377 -21.55 8.73 -3.08
CA PHE A 377 -20.85 8.64 -4.38
C PHE A 377 -19.68 7.64 -4.40
N GLY A 378 -19.24 7.14 -3.26
CA GLY A 378 -18.19 6.11 -3.19
C GLY A 378 -18.70 4.72 -3.57
N GLU A 379 -19.94 4.40 -3.25
CA GLU A 379 -20.55 3.08 -3.41
C GLU A 379 -21.63 3.00 -4.50
N ASP A 380 -22.25 4.15 -4.89
CA ASP A 380 -23.37 4.21 -5.82
C ASP A 380 -23.00 4.12 -7.31
N GLY A 381 -21.72 3.97 -7.62
CA GLY A 381 -21.19 3.92 -8.98
C GLY A 381 -20.83 5.27 -9.59
N SER A 382 -21.14 6.39 -8.94
CA SER A 382 -20.87 7.73 -9.47
C SER A 382 -19.37 8.00 -9.64
N LEU A 383 -18.56 7.70 -8.63
CA LEU A 383 -17.10 7.85 -8.70
C LEU A 383 -16.50 6.88 -9.71
N GLN A 384 -16.97 5.64 -9.73
CA GLN A 384 -16.50 4.62 -10.66
C GLN A 384 -16.77 5.04 -12.11
N LYS A 385 -17.95 5.62 -12.38
CA LYS A 385 -18.34 6.10 -13.71
C LYS A 385 -17.42 7.21 -14.23
N ILE A 386 -17.04 8.17 -13.39
CA ILE A 386 -16.10 9.22 -13.84
C ILE A 386 -14.67 8.68 -13.97
N MET A 387 -14.26 7.68 -13.17
CA MET A 387 -12.97 7.00 -13.37
C MET A 387 -12.93 6.19 -14.67
N GLU A 388 -14.03 5.51 -15.02
CA GLU A 388 -14.19 4.82 -16.31
C GLU A 388 -14.13 5.78 -17.49
N PHE A 389 -14.79 6.92 -17.39
CA PHE A 389 -14.77 7.97 -18.43
C PHE A 389 -13.36 8.50 -18.68
N GLU A 390 -12.60 8.73 -17.61
CA GLU A 390 -11.20 9.17 -17.67
C GLU A 390 -10.23 8.03 -18.04
N GLY A 391 -10.71 6.79 -18.15
CA GLY A 391 -9.89 5.64 -18.48
C GLY A 391 -8.89 5.28 -17.38
N LEU A 392 -9.23 5.54 -16.14
CA LEU A 392 -8.42 5.17 -14.99
C LEU A 392 -8.64 3.70 -14.63
N ARG A 393 -7.58 3.06 -14.12
CA ARG A 393 -7.67 1.73 -13.54
C ARG A 393 -7.96 1.87 -12.04
N PHE A 394 -8.92 1.12 -11.54
CA PHE A 394 -9.28 1.18 -10.13
C PHE A 394 -9.63 -0.19 -9.54
N ALA A 395 -9.42 -0.33 -8.24
CA ALA A 395 -9.56 -1.57 -7.47
C ALA A 395 -10.94 -1.59 -6.78
N CYS A 396 -11.97 -1.91 -7.52
CA CYS A 396 -13.32 -2.24 -7.08
C CYS A 396 -14.18 -2.63 -8.29
N SER A 397 -15.46 -2.92 -8.05
CA SER A 397 -16.46 -3.18 -9.10
C SER A 397 -16.68 -1.95 -9.99
N ASP A 398 -17.14 -2.16 -11.22
CA ASP A 398 -17.45 -1.07 -12.15
C ASP A 398 -18.70 -0.27 -11.74
N SER A 399 -18.92 0.86 -12.43
CA SER A 399 -20.03 1.76 -12.09
C SER A 399 -21.39 1.10 -12.16
N GLY A 400 -21.60 0.18 -13.12
CA GLY A 400 -22.87 -0.54 -13.29
C GLY A 400 -23.11 -1.53 -12.16
N ALA A 401 -22.08 -2.30 -11.79
CA ALA A 401 -22.17 -3.26 -10.68
C ALA A 401 -22.36 -2.54 -9.33
N CYS A 402 -21.61 -1.46 -9.07
CA CYS A 402 -21.76 -0.66 -7.86
C CYS A 402 -23.18 -0.11 -7.72
N ALA A 403 -23.72 0.52 -8.77
CA ALA A 403 -25.08 1.05 -8.77
C ALA A 403 -26.14 -0.05 -8.58
N ALA A 404 -25.98 -1.20 -9.25
CA ALA A 404 -26.95 -2.30 -9.16
C ALA A 404 -26.94 -2.96 -7.76
N VAL A 405 -25.78 -3.08 -7.15
CA VAL A 405 -25.64 -3.71 -5.81
C VAL A 405 -26.07 -2.75 -4.71
N MET A 406 -25.84 -1.45 -4.85
CA MET A 406 -26.26 -0.42 -3.89
C MET A 406 -27.78 -0.29 -3.82
N ASP A 407 -28.48 -0.39 -4.98
CA ASP A 407 -29.94 -0.37 -5.03
C ASP A 407 -30.52 -1.76 -4.73
N LYS A 408 -31.08 -1.89 -3.52
CA LYS A 408 -31.68 -3.14 -3.03
C LYS A 408 -32.81 -3.65 -3.94
N ILE A 409 -33.60 -2.76 -4.56
CA ILE A 409 -34.67 -3.15 -5.49
C ILE A 409 -34.09 -3.77 -6.76
N THR A 410 -33.05 -3.15 -7.32
CA THR A 410 -32.34 -3.68 -8.50
C THR A 410 -31.70 -5.04 -8.17
N THR A 411 -31.07 -5.15 -7.00
CA THR A 411 -30.53 -6.42 -6.48
C THR A 411 -31.62 -7.49 -6.38
N LYS A 412 -32.78 -7.20 -5.79
CA LYS A 412 -33.92 -8.16 -5.68
C LYS A 412 -34.41 -8.61 -7.05
N ARG A 413 -34.62 -7.69 -7.98
CA ARG A 413 -35.00 -8.02 -9.37
C ARG A 413 -33.99 -8.94 -10.06
N LEU A 414 -32.68 -8.71 -9.79
CA LEU A 414 -31.63 -9.57 -10.34
C LEU A 414 -31.67 -10.98 -9.73
N LEU A 415 -31.86 -11.08 -8.40
CA LEU A 415 -32.00 -12.37 -7.69
C LEU A 415 -33.21 -13.17 -8.19
N ASP A 416 -34.38 -12.54 -8.34
CA ASP A 416 -35.57 -13.18 -8.87
C ASP A 416 -35.38 -13.70 -10.30
N LYS A 417 -34.82 -12.84 -11.18
CA LYS A 417 -34.53 -13.20 -12.57
C LYS A 417 -33.59 -14.41 -12.68
N THR A 418 -32.63 -14.51 -11.76
CA THR A 418 -31.64 -15.60 -11.74
C THR A 418 -32.02 -16.75 -10.82
N LYS A 419 -33.18 -16.66 -10.15
CA LYS A 419 -33.71 -17.66 -9.21
C LYS A 419 -32.73 -17.94 -8.04
N LEU A 420 -31.99 -16.97 -7.61
CA LEU A 420 -31.20 -17.05 -6.39
C LEU A 420 -32.10 -16.78 -5.17
N PRO A 421 -31.89 -17.51 -4.06
CA PRO A 421 -32.76 -17.38 -2.88
C PRO A 421 -32.67 -16.00 -2.25
N THR A 422 -33.81 -15.33 -2.09
CA THR A 422 -33.94 -14.08 -1.33
C THR A 422 -35.31 -14.06 -0.66
N ALA A 423 -35.50 -13.25 0.39
CA ALA A 423 -36.77 -13.11 1.06
C ALA A 423 -37.84 -12.61 0.09
N PRO A 424 -39.10 -13.10 0.16
CA PRO A 424 -40.25 -12.53 -0.57
C PRO A 424 -40.36 -11.04 -0.31
N TRP A 425 -40.64 -10.24 -1.35
CA TRP A 425 -40.52 -8.79 -1.26
C TRP A 425 -41.54 -8.06 -2.15
N LYS A 426 -41.79 -6.77 -1.81
CA LYS A 426 -42.61 -5.82 -2.58
C LYS A 426 -42.01 -4.42 -2.57
N ILE A 427 -42.43 -3.63 -3.57
CA ILE A 427 -42.20 -2.20 -3.63
C ILE A 427 -43.43 -1.48 -3.10
N ILE A 428 -43.22 -0.54 -2.19
CA ILE A 428 -44.26 0.33 -1.63
C ILE A 428 -43.92 1.78 -2.00
N THR A 429 -44.95 2.53 -2.39
CA THR A 429 -44.88 3.95 -2.72
C THR A 429 -46.02 4.69 -2.01
N PRO A 430 -46.01 6.02 -1.83
CA PRO A 430 -47.12 6.76 -1.21
C PRO A 430 -48.49 6.50 -1.87
N ASP A 431 -48.49 6.32 -3.19
CA ASP A 431 -49.74 6.03 -3.94
C ASP A 431 -50.19 4.55 -3.82
N ASN A 432 -49.30 3.65 -3.37
CA ASN A 432 -49.57 2.22 -3.21
C ASN A 432 -48.91 1.72 -1.93
N CYS A 433 -49.49 2.11 -0.77
CA CYS A 433 -48.98 1.84 0.57
C CYS A 433 -49.86 0.85 1.38
N LEU A 434 -50.68 0.06 0.70
CA LEU A 434 -51.50 -0.98 1.35
C LEU A 434 -50.61 -2.02 2.00
N PHE A 435 -51.05 -2.53 3.16
CA PHE A 435 -50.35 -3.61 3.86
C PHE A 435 -50.25 -4.85 2.96
N PRO A 436 -49.04 -5.42 2.75
CA PRO A 436 -48.82 -6.55 1.85
C PRO A 436 -49.14 -7.89 2.53
N GLU A 437 -50.43 -8.25 2.60
CA GLU A 437 -50.95 -9.46 3.31
C GLU A 437 -50.21 -10.74 2.91
N GLU A 438 -49.76 -10.85 1.64
CA GLU A 438 -49.08 -12.03 1.12
C GLU A 438 -47.68 -12.25 1.67
N LEU A 439 -47.04 -11.21 2.21
CA LEU A 439 -45.69 -11.33 2.81
C LEU A 439 -45.77 -11.84 4.26
N GLY A 440 -46.93 -11.68 4.93
CA GLY A 440 -47.11 -12.05 6.34
C GLY A 440 -46.27 -11.20 7.29
N LEU A 441 -46.47 -11.37 8.60
CA LEU A 441 -45.71 -10.72 9.66
C LEU A 441 -44.68 -11.68 10.29
N PRO A 442 -43.56 -11.20 10.79
CA PRO A 442 -43.06 -9.82 10.74
C PRO A 442 -42.57 -9.41 9.36
N LEU A 443 -42.52 -8.09 9.10
CA LEU A 443 -41.94 -7.48 7.89
C LEU A 443 -40.71 -6.66 8.20
N ILE A 444 -39.87 -6.44 7.18
CA ILE A 444 -38.78 -5.47 7.20
C ILE A 444 -39.05 -4.42 6.12
N VAL A 445 -39.14 -3.17 6.49
CA VAL A 445 -39.23 -2.01 5.59
C VAL A 445 -37.81 -1.42 5.43
N LYS A 446 -37.38 -1.15 4.19
CA LYS A 446 -36.05 -0.67 3.89
C LYS A 446 -36.08 0.47 2.87
N VAL A 447 -35.22 1.48 3.09
CA VAL A 447 -34.89 2.46 2.06
C VAL A 447 -33.91 1.80 1.04
N PRO A 448 -34.18 1.86 -0.28
CA PRO A 448 -33.43 1.07 -1.26
C PRO A 448 -31.95 1.37 -1.37
N CYS A 449 -31.55 2.65 -1.31
CA CYS A 449 -30.18 3.10 -1.61
C CYS A 449 -29.40 3.58 -0.37
N GLU A 450 -29.88 3.29 0.84
CA GLU A 450 -29.17 3.63 2.08
C GLU A 450 -28.37 2.42 2.61
N GLY A 451 -27.23 2.74 3.26
CA GLY A 451 -26.33 1.78 3.90
C GLY A 451 -26.44 1.76 5.41
N SER A 452 -25.62 0.92 6.05
CA SER A 452 -25.40 0.89 7.52
C SER A 452 -26.66 0.84 8.39
N THR A 453 -27.70 0.17 7.93
CA THR A 453 -28.97 -0.02 8.66
C THR A 453 -29.78 1.28 8.84
N VAL A 454 -29.40 2.38 8.21
CA VAL A 454 -30.22 3.59 8.13
C VAL A 454 -31.45 3.29 7.26
N GLY A 455 -32.65 3.68 7.71
CA GLY A 455 -33.87 3.41 6.95
C GLY A 455 -34.26 1.93 6.91
N ILE A 456 -34.01 1.18 7.98
CA ILE A 456 -34.48 -0.20 8.15
C ILE A 456 -35.35 -0.31 9.40
N VAL A 457 -36.59 -0.68 9.23
CA VAL A 457 -37.55 -0.85 10.34
C VAL A 457 -38.19 -2.24 10.28
N LYS A 458 -38.28 -2.93 11.42
CA LYS A 458 -39.03 -4.17 11.60
C LYS A 458 -40.42 -3.82 12.04
N VAL A 459 -41.41 -4.43 11.40
CA VAL A 459 -42.84 -4.29 11.67
C VAL A 459 -43.36 -5.63 12.17
N ASP A 460 -43.75 -5.69 13.44
CA ASP A 460 -44.23 -6.92 14.09
C ASP A 460 -45.75 -7.02 14.09
N SER A 461 -46.47 -5.90 13.85
CA SER A 461 -47.95 -5.88 13.82
C SER A 461 -48.49 -4.92 12.73
N LYS A 462 -49.78 -5.06 12.37
CA LYS A 462 -50.42 -4.16 11.40
C LYS A 462 -50.57 -2.73 11.92
N GLU A 463 -50.66 -2.56 13.22
CA GLU A 463 -50.79 -1.27 13.89
C GLU A 463 -49.52 -0.45 13.75
N GLU A 464 -48.36 -1.10 13.65
CA GLU A 464 -47.04 -0.45 13.45
C GLU A 464 -46.81 -0.04 11.99
N TRP A 465 -47.56 -0.58 11.02
CA TRP A 465 -47.33 -0.39 9.59
C TRP A 465 -47.38 1.06 9.15
N GLU A 466 -48.44 1.79 9.52
CA GLU A 466 -48.61 3.20 9.12
C GLU A 466 -47.51 4.06 9.68
N SER A 467 -47.19 3.89 10.97
CA SER A 467 -46.08 4.63 11.62
C SER A 467 -44.72 4.34 11.01
N ALA A 468 -44.42 3.10 10.65
CA ALA A 468 -43.18 2.72 9.97
C ALA A 468 -43.06 3.38 8.59
N LEU A 469 -44.19 3.43 7.82
CA LEU A 469 -44.18 4.11 6.53
C LEU A 469 -44.01 5.63 6.66
N GLU A 470 -44.65 6.28 7.63
CA GLU A 470 -44.52 7.72 7.87
C GLU A 470 -43.05 8.13 8.14
N GLU A 471 -42.31 7.32 8.88
CA GLU A 471 -40.91 7.58 9.16
C GLU A 471 -40.02 7.34 7.92
N GLU A 472 -40.19 6.20 7.23
CA GLU A 472 -39.33 5.81 6.13
C GLU A 472 -39.61 6.61 4.84
N PHE A 473 -40.85 7.08 4.61
CA PHE A 473 -41.16 7.99 3.50
C PHE A 473 -40.56 9.40 3.67
N LYS A 474 -40.06 9.78 4.86
CA LYS A 474 -39.28 10.99 5.02
C LYS A 474 -37.92 10.89 4.33
N LEU A 475 -37.43 9.66 4.13
CA LEU A 475 -36.11 9.38 3.56
C LEU A 475 -36.18 9.03 2.07
N SER A 476 -37.28 8.38 1.60
CA SER A 476 -37.43 7.95 0.21
C SER A 476 -38.90 7.77 -0.19
N ASP A 477 -39.27 8.22 -1.39
CA ASP A 477 -40.61 8.00 -1.98
C ASP A 477 -40.83 6.55 -2.45
N VAL A 478 -39.82 5.69 -2.37
CA VAL A 478 -39.89 4.28 -2.75
C VAL A 478 -39.28 3.46 -1.64
N LEU A 479 -40.03 2.49 -1.13
CA LEU A 479 -39.58 1.58 -0.07
C LEU A 479 -39.59 0.14 -0.56
N LEU A 480 -38.64 -0.67 -0.07
CA LEU A 480 -38.56 -2.10 -0.22
C LEU A 480 -39.15 -2.76 1.04
N VAL A 481 -40.11 -3.64 0.90
CA VAL A 481 -40.68 -4.40 2.01
C VAL A 481 -40.44 -5.88 1.80
N GLU A 482 -39.96 -6.57 2.82
CA GLU A 482 -39.57 -7.98 2.79
C GLU A 482 -40.21 -8.76 3.93
N SER A 483 -40.52 -10.06 3.69
CA SER A 483 -40.79 -10.99 4.78
C SER A 483 -39.57 -11.14 5.69
N PHE A 484 -39.75 -11.05 6.99
CA PHE A 484 -38.70 -11.29 7.96
C PHE A 484 -38.31 -12.77 8.04
N ILE A 485 -37.10 -13.13 7.67
CA ILE A 485 -36.59 -14.50 7.80
C ILE A 485 -35.87 -14.63 9.16
N ARG A 486 -36.34 -15.60 9.97
CA ARG A 486 -35.61 -15.95 11.21
C ARG A 486 -34.50 -16.93 10.92
N GLY A 487 -33.31 -16.66 11.45
CA GLY A 487 -32.17 -17.56 11.20
C GLY A 487 -30.85 -17.05 11.72
N VAL A 488 -29.78 -17.67 11.24
CA VAL A 488 -28.39 -17.33 11.54
C VAL A 488 -27.90 -16.31 10.51
N GLU A 489 -27.44 -15.16 10.97
CA GLU A 489 -26.86 -14.15 10.10
C GLU A 489 -25.41 -14.49 9.78
N ILE A 490 -25.06 -14.51 8.50
CA ILE A 490 -23.69 -14.73 8.03
C ILE A 490 -23.33 -13.73 6.94
N SER A 491 -22.03 -13.43 6.87
CA SER A 491 -21.44 -12.57 5.86
C SER A 491 -20.35 -13.31 5.10
N VAL A 492 -20.44 -13.34 3.76
CA VAL A 492 -19.54 -14.10 2.88
C VAL A 492 -18.76 -13.15 1.98
N PRO A 493 -17.48 -12.93 2.21
CA PRO A 493 -16.62 -12.22 1.26
C PRO A 493 -16.34 -13.06 0.02
N VAL A 494 -16.43 -12.44 -1.16
CA VAL A 494 -15.99 -13.01 -2.44
C VAL A 494 -14.88 -12.14 -3.01
N ILE A 495 -13.71 -12.71 -3.24
CA ILE A 495 -12.52 -12.01 -3.71
C ILE A 495 -12.10 -12.61 -5.04
N SER A 496 -12.08 -11.79 -6.10
CA SER A 496 -11.77 -12.24 -7.47
C SER A 496 -12.58 -13.45 -7.94
N GLY A 497 -13.84 -13.58 -7.46
CA GLY A 497 -14.78 -14.65 -7.82
C GLY A 497 -14.70 -15.89 -6.94
N GLU A 498 -13.85 -15.94 -5.93
CA GLU A 498 -13.72 -17.03 -4.97
C GLU A 498 -14.29 -16.63 -3.60
N ALA A 499 -15.23 -17.40 -3.06
CA ALA A 499 -15.84 -17.15 -1.76
C ALA A 499 -14.93 -17.64 -0.63
N PHE A 500 -14.65 -16.77 0.32
CA PHE A 500 -13.96 -17.12 1.56
C PHE A 500 -14.92 -17.68 2.60
N ASP A 501 -14.38 -18.15 3.72
CA ASP A 501 -15.22 -18.72 4.76
C ASP A 501 -16.18 -17.68 5.34
N PRO A 502 -17.46 -18.00 5.47
CA PRO A 502 -18.44 -17.11 6.05
C PRO A 502 -18.10 -16.73 7.48
N ILE A 503 -18.51 -15.53 7.86
CA ILE A 503 -18.49 -15.09 9.25
C ILE A 503 -19.90 -15.12 9.79
N GLU A 504 -20.13 -15.91 10.84
CA GLU A 504 -21.35 -15.86 11.62
C GLU A 504 -21.35 -14.65 12.54
N ILE A 505 -22.46 -13.91 12.56
CA ILE A 505 -22.66 -12.70 13.35
C ILE A 505 -23.74 -12.99 14.40
N ARG A 506 -23.37 -12.91 15.68
CA ARG A 506 -24.30 -13.04 16.80
C ARG A 506 -24.49 -11.72 17.50
N SER A 507 -25.62 -11.08 17.26
CA SER A 507 -26.03 -9.88 17.98
C SER A 507 -26.91 -10.25 19.19
N PRO A 508 -26.73 -9.64 20.36
CA PRO A 508 -27.52 -9.90 21.55
C PRO A 508 -29.03 -9.64 21.38
N LYS A 509 -29.37 -8.72 20.49
CA LYS A 509 -30.78 -8.37 20.18
C LYS A 509 -31.39 -9.19 19.05
N GLY A 510 -30.65 -10.18 18.50
CA GLY A 510 -31.14 -11.00 17.38
C GLY A 510 -31.31 -10.26 16.05
N PHE A 511 -30.80 -9.01 15.96
CA PHE A 511 -30.80 -8.20 14.76
C PHE A 511 -29.51 -7.35 14.74
N TYR A 512 -28.80 -7.32 13.61
CA TYR A 512 -27.52 -6.61 13.46
C TYR A 512 -27.79 -5.18 13.01
N ASP A 513 -28.14 -4.31 13.97
CA ASP A 513 -28.44 -2.90 13.74
C ASP A 513 -27.17 -2.01 13.72
N TYR A 514 -27.37 -0.70 13.48
CA TYR A 514 -26.29 0.29 13.46
C TYR A 514 -25.52 0.31 14.79
N ASP A 515 -26.21 0.19 15.90
CA ASP A 515 -25.62 0.17 17.24
C ASP A 515 -24.73 -1.06 17.42
N ALA A 516 -25.16 -2.23 16.90
CA ALA A 516 -24.38 -3.46 16.91
C ALA A 516 -23.13 -3.37 16.01
N LYS A 517 -23.19 -2.54 14.94
CA LYS A 517 -22.05 -2.33 14.01
C LYS A 517 -20.99 -1.35 14.58
N TYR A 518 -21.40 -0.27 15.24
CA TYR A 518 -20.51 0.87 15.49
C TYR A 518 -20.50 1.42 16.93
N ILE A 519 -21.54 1.19 17.74
CA ILE A 519 -21.73 1.85 19.04
C ILE A 519 -21.35 0.96 20.22
N TYR A 520 -21.67 -0.34 20.16
CA TYR A 520 -21.34 -1.27 21.26
C TYR A 520 -19.83 -1.52 21.33
N LYS A 521 -19.14 -0.64 22.08
CA LYS A 521 -17.68 -0.79 22.36
C LYS A 521 -17.36 -1.94 23.31
N ASP A 522 -18.36 -2.55 23.96
CA ASP A 522 -18.21 -3.48 25.05
C ASP A 522 -18.45 -4.95 24.69
N GLY A 523 -18.14 -5.37 23.45
CA GLY A 523 -17.98 -6.78 23.11
C GLY A 523 -19.25 -7.62 23.05
N HIS A 524 -20.42 -7.02 22.84
CA HIS A 524 -21.69 -7.77 22.79
C HIS A 524 -21.98 -8.45 21.44
N THR A 525 -21.36 -8.04 20.32
CA THR A 525 -21.48 -8.75 19.04
C THR A 525 -20.32 -9.73 18.86
N GLU A 526 -20.64 -11.02 18.76
CA GLU A 526 -19.65 -12.07 18.56
C GLU A 526 -19.55 -12.43 17.06
N TYR A 527 -18.33 -12.77 16.62
CA TYR A 527 -18.02 -13.14 15.26
C TYR A 527 -17.30 -14.48 15.22
N PHE A 528 -17.82 -15.46 14.50
CA PHE A 528 -17.21 -16.78 14.38
C PHE A 528 -16.85 -17.06 12.91
N CYS A 529 -15.59 -17.41 12.67
CA CYS A 529 -15.08 -17.80 11.36
C CYS A 529 -14.17 -19.02 11.48
N PRO A 530 -14.56 -20.20 10.92
CA PRO A 530 -15.83 -20.49 10.24
C PRO A 530 -17.04 -20.44 11.18
N PRO A 531 -18.28 -20.38 10.61
CA PRO A 531 -19.52 -20.42 11.39
C PRO A 531 -19.61 -21.64 12.32
N GLN A 532 -20.13 -21.42 13.53
CA GLN A 532 -20.30 -22.51 14.54
C GLN A 532 -21.70 -23.09 14.57
N SER A 533 -22.72 -22.33 14.13
CA SER A 533 -24.13 -22.73 14.16
C SER A 533 -24.61 -23.44 12.90
N LEU A 534 -23.73 -23.57 11.88
CA LEU A 534 -24.08 -24.12 10.57
C LEU A 534 -23.26 -25.37 10.25
N ASP A 535 -23.91 -26.31 9.55
CA ASP A 535 -23.22 -27.48 9.01
C ASP A 535 -22.41 -27.15 7.75
N ALA A 536 -21.45 -28.02 7.37
CA ALA A 536 -20.55 -27.84 6.25
C ALA A 536 -21.27 -27.73 4.89
N ASP A 537 -22.40 -28.40 4.71
CA ASP A 537 -23.18 -28.37 3.46
C ASP A 537 -23.85 -27.01 3.31
N THR A 538 -24.40 -26.47 4.38
CA THR A 538 -24.99 -25.12 4.42
C THR A 538 -23.95 -24.05 4.15
N VAL A 539 -22.77 -24.14 4.78
CA VAL A 539 -21.64 -23.24 4.50
C VAL A 539 -21.24 -23.32 3.03
N THR A 540 -21.12 -24.51 2.46
CA THR A 540 -20.77 -24.71 1.03
C THR A 540 -21.85 -24.12 0.11
N ARG A 541 -23.14 -24.25 0.44
CA ARG A 541 -24.24 -23.64 -0.34
C ARG A 541 -24.15 -22.12 -0.29
N ALA A 542 -23.95 -21.53 0.89
CA ALA A 542 -23.81 -20.07 1.04
C ALA A 542 -22.64 -19.52 0.22
N LYS A 543 -21.47 -20.19 0.25
CA LYS A 543 -20.30 -19.83 -0.58
C LYS A 543 -20.64 -19.85 -2.07
N LYS A 544 -21.27 -20.91 -2.58
CA LYS A 544 -21.68 -20.99 -3.99
C LYS A 544 -22.69 -19.93 -4.40
N LEU A 545 -23.62 -19.59 -3.51
CA LEU A 545 -24.60 -18.52 -3.76
C LEU A 545 -23.91 -17.15 -3.78
N ALA A 546 -22.93 -16.90 -2.92
CA ALA A 546 -22.15 -15.67 -2.91
C ALA A 546 -21.29 -15.53 -4.19
N GLU A 547 -20.67 -16.62 -4.67
CA GLU A 547 -19.97 -16.65 -5.95
C GLU A 547 -20.91 -16.37 -7.12
N ALA A 548 -22.09 -17.02 -7.13
CA ALA A 548 -23.12 -16.77 -8.14
C ALA A 548 -23.55 -15.29 -8.11
N PHE A 549 -23.78 -14.71 -6.95
CA PHE A 549 -24.09 -13.29 -6.79
C PHE A 549 -23.00 -12.39 -7.39
N TYR A 550 -21.71 -12.67 -7.10
CA TYR A 550 -20.59 -11.93 -7.66
C TYR A 550 -20.63 -11.89 -9.17
N PHE A 551 -20.88 -13.03 -9.83
CA PHE A 551 -20.89 -13.11 -11.29
C PHE A 551 -22.11 -12.45 -11.91
N ILE A 552 -23.30 -12.69 -11.36
CA ILE A 552 -24.56 -12.13 -11.95
C ILE A 552 -24.66 -10.62 -11.77
N SER A 553 -24.13 -10.07 -10.68
CA SER A 553 -24.10 -8.62 -10.43
C SER A 553 -22.99 -7.90 -11.18
N GLY A 554 -22.08 -8.63 -11.85
CA GLY A 554 -20.95 -8.08 -12.56
C GLY A 554 -19.87 -7.52 -11.65
N CYS A 555 -19.84 -7.91 -10.38
CA CYS A 555 -18.85 -7.47 -9.41
C CYS A 555 -17.44 -7.85 -9.86
N SER A 556 -16.48 -7.09 -9.38
CA SER A 556 -15.05 -7.30 -9.61
C SER A 556 -14.27 -7.09 -8.32
N ASP A 557 -13.08 -7.70 -8.24
CA ASP A 557 -12.14 -7.64 -7.13
C ASP A 557 -12.73 -8.14 -5.80
N LEU A 558 -13.68 -7.44 -5.22
CA LEU A 558 -14.23 -7.71 -3.90
C LEU A 558 -15.71 -7.38 -3.85
N VAL A 559 -16.51 -8.27 -3.28
CA VAL A 559 -17.87 -8.01 -2.79
C VAL A 559 -18.08 -8.79 -1.49
N ARG A 560 -18.84 -8.25 -0.58
CA ARG A 560 -19.35 -8.95 0.59
C ARG A 560 -20.84 -9.22 0.37
N VAL A 561 -21.26 -10.46 0.54
CA VAL A 561 -22.65 -10.86 0.41
C VAL A 561 -23.17 -11.28 1.77
N ASP A 562 -24.24 -10.63 2.23
CA ASP A 562 -24.83 -10.87 3.54
C ASP A 562 -26.06 -11.76 3.40
N PHE A 563 -26.19 -12.75 4.29
CA PHE A 563 -27.23 -13.77 4.26
C PHE A 563 -27.90 -13.92 5.62
N ILE A 564 -29.14 -14.39 5.58
CA ILE A 564 -29.80 -15.05 6.70
C ILE A 564 -30.01 -16.52 6.34
N VAL A 565 -29.56 -17.43 7.20
CA VAL A 565 -29.76 -18.87 7.01
C VAL A 565 -30.94 -19.32 7.88
N SER A 566 -32.03 -19.70 7.27
CA SER A 566 -33.24 -20.15 7.97
C SER A 566 -33.04 -21.50 8.70
N SER A 567 -33.98 -21.86 9.54
CA SER A 567 -33.91 -23.08 10.37
C SER A 567 -33.85 -24.37 9.57
N ASP A 568 -34.35 -24.36 8.31
CA ASP A 568 -34.23 -25.48 7.36
C ASP A 568 -32.89 -25.54 6.64
N GLY A 569 -31.93 -24.63 6.96
CA GLY A 569 -30.63 -24.54 6.37
C GLY A 569 -30.61 -23.84 5.01
N THR A 570 -31.67 -23.12 4.60
CA THR A 570 -31.69 -22.35 3.34
C THR A 570 -31.04 -20.99 3.53
N PRO A 571 -29.91 -20.64 2.81
CA PRO A 571 -29.35 -19.31 2.83
C PRO A 571 -30.13 -18.36 1.92
N TYR A 572 -30.67 -17.28 2.46
CA TYR A 572 -31.34 -16.20 1.73
C TYR A 572 -30.40 -14.99 1.63
N ILE A 573 -30.14 -14.51 0.41
CA ILE A 573 -29.34 -13.31 0.15
C ILE A 573 -30.12 -12.08 0.63
N LEU A 574 -29.53 -11.31 1.54
CA LEU A 574 -30.09 -10.05 2.02
C LEU A 574 -29.64 -8.88 1.12
N GLU A 575 -28.35 -8.71 0.99
CA GLU A 575 -27.74 -7.63 0.20
C GLU A 575 -26.28 -7.95 -0.18
N GLY A 576 -25.72 -7.18 -1.09
CA GLY A 576 -24.28 -7.15 -1.39
C GLY A 576 -23.66 -5.82 -1.00
N ASN A 577 -22.35 -5.81 -0.79
CA ASN A 577 -21.58 -4.59 -0.55
C ASN A 577 -20.28 -4.64 -1.36
N THR A 578 -20.10 -3.70 -2.29
CA THR A 578 -18.92 -3.62 -3.19
C THR A 578 -17.74 -2.88 -2.56
N HIS A 579 -17.95 -2.14 -1.46
CA HIS A 579 -16.92 -1.40 -0.71
C HIS A 579 -16.97 -1.72 0.79
N PRO A 580 -16.83 -3.01 1.16
CA PRO A 580 -16.92 -3.38 2.57
C PRO A 580 -15.76 -2.79 3.37
N GLY A 581 -16.00 -2.56 4.66
CA GLY A 581 -14.98 -2.04 5.57
C GLY A 581 -13.68 -2.85 5.55
N CYS A 582 -12.56 -2.16 5.54
CA CYS A 582 -11.20 -2.72 5.42
C CYS A 582 -10.29 -2.34 6.60
N THR A 583 -10.82 -2.37 7.83
CA THR A 583 -10.00 -2.30 9.06
C THR A 583 -9.71 -3.70 9.58
N ALA A 584 -8.74 -3.85 10.48
CA ALA A 584 -8.40 -5.16 11.07
C ALA A 584 -9.58 -5.84 11.79
N THR A 585 -10.59 -5.07 12.22
CA THR A 585 -11.79 -5.55 12.89
C THR A 585 -12.96 -5.80 11.93
N SER A 586 -12.84 -5.42 10.66
CA SER A 586 -13.86 -5.59 9.64
C SER A 586 -14.02 -7.06 9.21
N LEU A 587 -15.19 -7.42 8.67
CA LEU A 587 -15.54 -8.80 8.34
C LEU A 587 -14.63 -9.40 7.26
N VAL A 588 -14.34 -8.66 6.18
CA VAL A 588 -13.51 -9.17 5.07
C VAL A 588 -12.09 -9.53 5.53
N PRO A 589 -11.34 -8.66 6.24
CA PRO A 589 -10.04 -9.04 6.81
C PRO A 589 -10.10 -10.20 7.81
N LYS A 590 -11.18 -10.32 8.61
CA LYS A 590 -11.37 -11.46 9.53
C LYS A 590 -11.50 -12.78 8.77
N SER A 591 -12.32 -12.83 7.73
CA SER A 591 -12.51 -14.00 6.88
C SER A 591 -11.22 -14.40 6.15
N ALA A 592 -10.51 -13.41 5.58
CA ALA A 592 -9.20 -13.64 4.95
C ALA A 592 -8.18 -14.22 5.94
N LYS A 593 -8.14 -13.71 7.18
CA LYS A 593 -7.28 -14.23 8.24
C LYS A 593 -7.62 -15.68 8.62
N CYS A 594 -8.90 -16.04 8.64
CA CYS A 594 -9.38 -17.40 8.87
C CYS A 594 -8.82 -18.35 7.78
N ALA A 595 -8.78 -17.92 6.53
CA ALA A 595 -8.16 -18.64 5.42
C ALA A 595 -6.61 -18.55 5.40
N GLY A 596 -5.96 -18.02 6.44
CA GLY A 596 -4.50 -17.89 6.53
C GLY A 596 -3.91 -16.78 5.65
N ILE A 597 -4.72 -15.83 5.19
CA ILE A 597 -4.29 -14.71 4.35
C ILE A 597 -4.19 -13.46 5.21
N CYS A 598 -2.97 -12.88 5.33
CA CYS A 598 -2.77 -11.63 6.04
C CYS A 598 -3.36 -10.43 5.26
N PHE A 599 -3.57 -9.33 5.96
CA PHE A 599 -4.20 -8.14 5.40
C PHE A 599 -3.38 -7.53 4.25
N GLU A 600 -2.06 -7.50 4.38
CA GLU A 600 -1.14 -7.05 3.32
C GLU A 600 -1.31 -7.86 2.04
N LYS A 601 -1.45 -9.19 2.16
CA LYS A 601 -1.64 -10.08 1.01
C LYS A 601 -3.01 -9.91 0.38
N LEU A 602 -4.04 -9.69 1.18
CA LEU A 602 -5.40 -9.40 0.71
C LEU A 602 -5.43 -8.13 -0.14
N VAL A 603 -4.93 -7.00 0.38
CA VAL A 603 -4.98 -5.71 -0.34
C VAL A 603 -4.06 -5.72 -1.57
N ALA A 604 -2.89 -6.37 -1.49
CA ALA A 604 -2.02 -6.57 -2.64
C ALA A 604 -2.72 -7.37 -3.74
N HIS A 605 -3.43 -8.45 -3.37
CA HIS A 605 -4.19 -9.26 -4.33
C HIS A 605 -5.27 -8.44 -5.05
N ILE A 606 -6.01 -7.60 -4.34
CA ILE A 606 -7.04 -6.70 -4.91
C ILE A 606 -6.40 -5.72 -5.92
N VAL A 607 -5.26 -5.11 -5.59
CA VAL A 607 -4.52 -4.24 -6.54
C VAL A 607 -4.10 -5.00 -7.78
N TYR A 608 -3.54 -6.21 -7.64
CA TYR A 608 -3.12 -7.02 -8.78
C TYR A 608 -4.30 -7.53 -9.62
N SER A 609 -5.44 -7.83 -9.00
CA SER A 609 -6.67 -8.15 -9.71
C SER A 609 -7.09 -6.97 -10.60
N ALA A 610 -7.11 -5.76 -10.06
CA ALA A 610 -7.39 -4.54 -10.81
C ALA A 610 -6.37 -4.30 -11.95
N MET A 611 -5.08 -4.57 -11.72
CA MET A 611 -4.03 -4.45 -12.75
C MET A 611 -4.24 -5.39 -13.94
N LYS A 612 -4.78 -6.57 -13.73
CA LYS A 612 -5.01 -7.58 -14.78
C LYS A 612 -6.26 -7.28 -15.62
N ARG A 613 -7.20 -6.50 -15.11
CA ARG A 613 -8.41 -6.17 -15.84
C ARG A 613 -8.13 -5.17 -16.97
N PRO A 614 -8.81 -5.28 -18.11
CA PRO A 614 -8.76 -4.26 -19.15
C PRO A 614 -9.33 -2.94 -18.63
N ILE A 615 -8.74 -1.82 -19.02
CA ILE A 615 -9.30 -0.50 -18.71
C ILE A 615 -10.63 -0.38 -19.46
N ARG A 616 -11.72 -0.25 -18.73
CA ARG A 616 -13.02 0.06 -19.33
C ARG A 616 -13.08 1.55 -19.65
N ARG A 617 -13.31 1.87 -20.90
CA ARG A 617 -13.66 3.22 -21.31
C ARG A 617 -15.14 3.19 -21.68
N VAL A 618 -15.94 3.97 -20.98
CA VAL A 618 -17.29 4.25 -21.47
C VAL A 618 -17.12 4.95 -22.82
N PRO A 619 -17.73 4.46 -23.92
CA PRO A 619 -17.71 5.18 -25.18
C PRO A 619 -18.20 6.58 -24.88
N ASP A 620 -17.46 7.59 -25.33
CA ASP A 620 -17.84 8.99 -25.18
C ASP A 620 -19.10 9.21 -26.02
N THR A 621 -20.24 8.94 -25.41
CA THR A 621 -21.59 9.14 -25.97
C THR A 621 -22.07 10.56 -25.70
N SER A 622 -21.18 11.48 -25.30
CA SER A 622 -21.56 12.87 -25.18
C SER A 622 -22.08 13.32 -26.55
N ALA A 623 -23.30 13.79 -26.61
CA ALA A 623 -23.92 14.39 -27.80
C ALA A 623 -22.99 15.45 -28.45
N ASP A 624 -22.12 16.05 -27.66
CA ASP A 624 -21.09 17.01 -28.08
C ASP A 624 -20.00 16.42 -28.98
N LYS A 625 -19.55 15.15 -28.78
CA LYS A 625 -18.59 14.53 -29.71
C LYS A 625 -19.26 14.01 -30.98
N VAL A 626 -20.49 13.53 -30.87
CA VAL A 626 -21.30 13.17 -32.06
C VAL A 626 -21.61 14.44 -32.85
N LEU A 627 -21.98 15.54 -32.17
CA LEU A 627 -22.21 16.85 -32.77
C LEU A 627 -20.92 17.45 -33.35
N SER A 628 -19.80 17.38 -32.62
CA SER A 628 -18.47 17.84 -33.06
C SER A 628 -17.95 17.05 -34.26
N ASN A 629 -18.14 15.74 -34.30
CA ASN A 629 -17.80 14.92 -35.45
C ASN A 629 -18.74 15.16 -36.65
N HIS A 630 -20.03 15.41 -36.41
CA HIS A 630 -20.94 15.82 -37.47
C HIS A 630 -20.65 17.25 -37.97
N LEU A 631 -20.43 18.22 -37.06
CA LEU A 631 -20.05 19.59 -37.42
C LEU A 631 -18.70 19.65 -38.16
N SER A 632 -17.70 18.89 -37.71
CA SER A 632 -16.41 18.78 -38.41
C SER A 632 -16.57 18.13 -39.78
N GLY A 633 -17.44 17.12 -39.91
CA GLY A 633 -17.81 16.51 -41.18
C GLY A 633 -18.50 17.49 -42.13
N ILE A 634 -19.47 18.26 -41.63
CA ILE A 634 -20.20 19.28 -42.39
C ILE A 634 -19.28 20.45 -42.80
N CYS A 635 -18.42 20.93 -41.89
CA CYS A 635 -17.44 21.97 -42.21
C CYS A 635 -16.44 21.53 -43.29
N ILE A 636 -15.94 20.27 -43.20
CA ILE A 636 -15.06 19.71 -44.24
C ILE A 636 -15.80 19.58 -45.57
N TRP A 637 -17.07 19.16 -45.55
CA TRP A 637 -17.88 19.03 -46.75
C TRP A 637 -18.20 20.41 -47.38
N MET A 638 -18.57 21.40 -46.58
CA MET A 638 -18.76 22.79 -47.02
C MET A 638 -17.48 23.41 -47.61
N PHE A 639 -16.34 23.20 -46.93
CA PHE A 639 -15.03 23.64 -47.45
C PHE A 639 -14.72 23.01 -48.80
N ARG A 640 -15.00 21.73 -49.01
CA ARG A 640 -14.82 21.03 -50.29
C ARG A 640 -15.72 21.58 -51.38
N ILE A 641 -16.99 21.83 -51.10
CA ILE A 641 -17.90 22.45 -52.06
C ILE A 641 -17.40 23.83 -52.46
N THR A 642 -16.97 24.65 -51.49
CA THR A 642 -16.42 25.98 -51.74
C THR A 642 -15.19 25.89 -52.66
N LEU A 643 -14.31 24.92 -52.39
CA LEU A 643 -13.06 24.71 -53.14
C LEU A 643 -13.36 24.31 -54.61
N VAL A 644 -14.32 23.42 -54.82
CA VAL A 644 -14.78 23.02 -56.16
C VAL A 644 -15.46 24.19 -56.91
N LEU A 645 -16.30 24.98 -56.24
CA LEU A 645 -16.94 26.16 -56.82
C LEU A 645 -15.91 27.24 -57.22
N CYS A 646 -14.90 27.47 -56.34
CA CYS A 646 -13.79 28.37 -56.67
C CYS A 646 -12.97 27.85 -57.86
N ALA A 647 -12.71 26.57 -57.96
CA ALA A 647 -12.02 26.00 -59.13
C ALA A 647 -12.80 26.13 -60.42
N LEU A 648 -14.12 25.94 -60.36
CA LEU A 648 -15.02 26.14 -61.49
C LEU A 648 -15.08 27.63 -61.95
N VAL A 649 -15.14 28.55 -60.98
CA VAL A 649 -15.13 29.98 -61.26
C VAL A 649 -13.80 30.39 -61.89
N LEU A 650 -12.67 29.94 -61.41
CA LEU A 650 -11.35 30.21 -61.96
C LEU A 650 -11.19 29.62 -63.37
N ALA A 651 -11.64 28.40 -63.58
CA ALA A 651 -11.58 27.77 -64.90
C ALA A 651 -12.47 28.46 -65.93
N THR A 652 -13.72 28.86 -65.57
CA THR A 652 -14.63 29.61 -66.47
C THR A 652 -14.12 31.00 -66.71
N SER A 653 -13.61 31.73 -65.75
CA SER A 653 -13.00 33.04 -65.92
C SER A 653 -11.77 32.99 -66.84
N GLY A 654 -10.93 31.93 -66.67
CA GLY A 654 -9.79 31.69 -67.53
C GLY A 654 -10.16 31.37 -68.95
N LEU A 655 -11.24 30.61 -69.20
CA LEU A 655 -11.80 30.35 -70.51
C LEU A 655 -12.37 31.65 -71.17
N ILE A 656 -13.10 32.44 -70.39
CA ILE A 656 -13.62 33.74 -70.89
C ILE A 656 -12.46 34.68 -71.27
N ALA A 657 -11.41 34.75 -70.47
CA ALA A 657 -10.22 35.53 -70.73
C ALA A 657 -9.50 35.06 -71.99
N LEU A 658 -9.43 33.77 -72.27
CA LEU A 658 -8.88 33.19 -73.48
C LEU A 658 -9.73 33.59 -74.73
N PHE A 659 -11.06 33.56 -74.62
CA PHE A 659 -11.97 33.97 -75.69
C PHE A 659 -11.94 35.49 -75.99
N THR A 660 -11.59 36.31 -75.00
CA THR A 660 -11.50 37.78 -75.12
C THR A 660 -10.07 38.24 -75.44
N GLY A 661 -9.15 37.35 -75.73
CA GLY A 661 -7.76 37.68 -76.12
C GLY A 661 -6.83 38.04 -74.93
N LEU A 662 -7.27 37.87 -73.72
CA LEU A 662 -6.47 38.08 -72.51
C LEU A 662 -5.72 36.81 -72.13
N PRO A 663 -4.56 36.84 -71.40
CA PRO A 663 -3.82 35.69 -71.02
C PRO A 663 -4.51 34.91 -69.83
N GLY A 664 -5.49 33.99 -70.13
CA GLY A 664 -6.30 33.25 -69.20
C GLY A 664 -5.61 31.97 -68.65
N TRP A 665 -4.48 31.57 -69.22
CA TRP A 665 -3.76 30.35 -68.80
C TRP A 665 -3.46 30.24 -67.33
N PRO A 666 -3.06 31.29 -66.59
CA PRO A 666 -2.79 31.14 -65.14
C PRO A 666 -4.04 30.77 -64.35
N LEU A 667 -5.21 31.21 -64.67
CA LEU A 667 -6.47 30.90 -63.98
C LEU A 667 -6.95 29.48 -64.26
N VAL A 668 -6.76 28.97 -65.45
CA VAL A 668 -7.07 27.58 -65.82
C VAL A 668 -6.14 26.63 -65.06
N ILE A 669 -4.83 26.93 -64.97
CA ILE A 669 -3.85 26.17 -64.25
C ILE A 669 -4.16 26.17 -62.73
N ALA A 670 -4.52 27.32 -62.15
CA ALA A 670 -4.90 27.44 -60.76
C ALA A 670 -6.12 26.56 -60.40
N GLY A 671 -7.16 26.56 -61.24
CA GLY A 671 -8.33 25.71 -61.11
C GLY A 671 -7.98 24.21 -61.15
N MET A 672 -7.12 23.80 -62.10
CA MET A 672 -6.65 22.42 -62.19
C MET A 672 -5.82 21.97 -60.97
N LEU A 673 -4.95 22.85 -60.47
CA LEU A 673 -4.16 22.56 -59.28
C LEU A 673 -5.03 22.38 -58.04
N MET A 674 -6.12 23.18 -57.89
CA MET A 674 -7.06 23.00 -56.79
C MET A 674 -7.80 21.65 -56.84
N VAL A 675 -8.22 21.20 -58.02
CA VAL A 675 -8.85 19.91 -58.24
C VAL A 675 -7.85 18.77 -57.93
N LEU A 676 -6.61 18.90 -58.37
CA LEU A 676 -5.56 17.91 -58.10
C LEU A 676 -5.26 17.79 -56.60
N ALA A 677 -5.19 18.91 -55.89
CA ALA A 677 -5.01 18.93 -54.44
C ALA A 677 -6.12 18.17 -53.69
N GLU A 678 -7.37 18.32 -54.11
CA GLU A 678 -8.52 17.60 -53.55
C GLU A 678 -8.46 16.10 -53.82
N LEU A 679 -8.03 15.71 -55.01
CA LEU A 679 -7.84 14.28 -55.35
C LEU A 679 -6.74 13.65 -54.54
N ILE A 680 -5.61 14.35 -54.36
CA ILE A 680 -4.48 13.86 -53.50
C ILE A 680 -4.94 13.74 -52.05
N PHE A 681 -5.67 14.71 -51.50
CA PHE A 681 -6.19 14.66 -50.15
C PHE A 681 -7.15 13.49 -49.95
N THR A 682 -8.01 13.23 -50.91
CA THR A 682 -8.95 12.09 -50.86
C THR A 682 -8.22 10.74 -50.93
N TRP A 683 -7.18 10.66 -51.76
CA TRP A 683 -6.33 9.46 -51.85
C TRP A 683 -5.55 9.20 -50.55
N LEU A 684 -4.92 10.22 -49.96
CA LEU A 684 -4.22 10.10 -48.66
C LEU A 684 -5.16 9.67 -47.53
N LYS A 685 -6.41 10.17 -47.53
CA LYS A 685 -7.42 9.75 -46.53
C LYS A 685 -7.86 8.28 -46.71
N SER A 686 -7.87 7.77 -47.93
CA SER A 686 -8.14 6.36 -48.26
C SER A 686 -7.02 5.44 -47.77
N MET A 687 -5.76 5.89 -47.92
CA MET A 687 -4.58 5.13 -47.45
C MET A 687 -4.49 5.05 -45.93
N ARG A 688 -4.97 6.05 -45.17
CA ARG A 688 -5.04 6.01 -43.68
C ARG A 688 -6.14 5.10 -43.11
N LYS A 689 -7.06 4.62 -43.96
CA LYS A 689 -8.14 3.69 -43.53
C LYS A 689 -7.80 2.21 -43.79
N LYS A 690 -6.71 1.90 -44.48
CA LYS A 690 -6.09 0.59 -44.60
C LYS A 690 -4.92 0.48 -43.61
#